data_0b8f6639226a20481df4c16aee62d9c7
#
_entry.id   0b8f6639226a20481df4c16aee62d9c7
#
_cell.length_a   1.000
_cell.length_b   1.000
_cell.length_c   1.000
_cell.angle_alpha   90.00
_cell.angle_beta   90.00
_cell.angle_gamma   90.00
#
_symmetry.space_group_name_H-M   'P 1'
#
loop_
_entity.id
_entity.type
_entity.pdbx_description
1 polymer ?
#
loop_
_entity_poly.entity_id
_entity_poly.type
_entity_poly.pdbx_seq_one_letter_code
_entity_poly.pdbx_strand_id
1 'polypeptide(L)'
;MSTNIEQQIWEIADRMRSESPITPSGIIELCYKDGIEINSVSLRFILSRFGLKGEDELLVPFEVTRFMIRIAEARSPQRVLDPSAGLGFVASPANAILKPEVFDAYAKSQFAANVWARLSNAQGINFNFGDGLASLVDDQDARYDAILSCPPFGMNTRGPQEVPINGQLRQVRAEYAHLLALASCLRLRENGIAVFVVTNSFFLDRKNGVKRLLAEAGFSVTAAIEVAAGSFAPRTNIPTHIVTIEKSQSEQIFTGRISQDNTHNQALFENLIKRKHGKTPEQGLLVEGDRFRGFHADELSRNLIRAAKRQGLVPHSIDDVVLEVHTPTSTSFEGYEDQPNAVYLPQMATMQATTCQPDFPEKLKYYFQLIVDPSIVSADFLAGLFNTAFGQLWRGSLSSGSTMARMPKSALEAADIYLPEDCGIELQQEVIECQDRLSLLTVEIRELETRLWQRPAAVKALEKQVNTINREDRYEDWVETLPFPLASILWSCHTQTGSSKEQYERKLHFFEALAEFIGVVHMSAYSANEGLWQDSQKQLNAALDQGKVSLERATFGTWAIIAGFFGKKSRGLLAKEADLVFELYKTSSRELLQTLFSKKLVTILQEVNNVRNNFSGHVGAMSDRDAAQVNDSLKSKIQAVREIFGIVWEDFRLILPEDCRFTDAGFEYKAKIITGTRTPFRSDTFHTTEPMKDGSLYLISPDHTRGLKLLPFVKVLPSPKTEENACYFYNRRDAQGVRFLSYYFEGDAEVIGEFGDVASALVKLGTP
;
A
#
# COMPACT_ATOMS: atom_id res chain seq x y z
N MET A 1 37.76 39.13 3.45
CA MET A 1 37.22 40.39 2.91
C MET A 1 35.72 40.52 3.02
N SER A 2 34.90 39.42 2.95
CA SER A 2 33.43 39.50 3.09
C SER A 2 32.98 40.00 4.47
N THR A 3 33.62 39.60 5.56
CA THR A 3 33.23 39.94 6.92
C THR A 3 33.27 41.45 7.21
N ASN A 4 34.17 42.19 6.58
CA ASN A 4 34.29 43.64 6.83
C ASN A 4 33.17 44.43 6.14
N ILE A 5 32.80 44.07 4.89
CA ILE A 5 31.71 44.75 4.14
C ILE A 5 30.36 44.46 4.79
N GLU A 6 30.09 43.22 5.21
CA GLU A 6 28.87 42.84 5.89
C GLU A 6 28.68 43.61 7.21
N GLN A 7 29.76 43.76 8.00
CA GLN A 7 29.76 44.54 9.22
C GLN A 7 29.45 46.03 8.96
N GLN A 8 30.06 46.62 7.95
CA GLN A 8 29.79 48.00 7.54
C GLN A 8 28.32 48.20 7.09
N ILE A 9 27.75 47.20 6.37
CA ILE A 9 26.34 47.23 6.00
C ILE A 9 25.45 47.17 7.24
N TRP A 10 25.79 46.38 8.25
CA TRP A 10 25.05 46.34 9.53
C TRP A 10 25.10 47.66 10.26
N GLU A 11 26.27 48.30 10.33
CA GLU A 11 26.44 49.64 10.95
C GLU A 11 25.58 50.70 10.25
N ILE A 12 25.47 50.66 8.93
CA ILE A 12 24.56 51.52 8.13
C ILE A 12 23.10 51.23 8.46
N ALA A 13 22.71 49.95 8.52
CA ALA A 13 21.37 49.56 8.85
C ALA A 13 20.94 49.99 10.25
N ASP A 14 21.82 49.92 11.23
CA ASP A 14 21.59 50.37 12.59
C ASP A 14 21.47 51.91 12.66
N ARG A 15 22.27 52.62 11.90
CA ARG A 15 22.18 54.09 11.77
C ARG A 15 20.82 54.48 11.13
N MET A 16 20.38 53.79 10.11
CA MET A 16 19.07 54.00 9.50
C MET A 16 17.91 53.79 10.48
N ARG A 17 18.03 52.78 11.33
CA ARG A 17 16.96 52.40 12.30
C ARG A 17 16.54 53.55 13.19
N SER A 18 17.45 54.51 13.49
CA SER A 18 17.17 55.65 14.32
C SER A 18 16.43 56.81 13.61
N GLU A 19 16.46 56.81 12.25
CA GLU A 19 15.97 57.94 11.49
C GLU A 19 14.78 57.57 10.55
N SER A 20 14.73 56.34 10.07
CA SER A 20 13.73 55.90 9.06
C SER A 20 13.58 54.38 9.01
N PRO A 21 12.50 53.84 8.35
CA PRO A 21 12.38 52.39 8.10
C PRO A 21 13.56 51.86 7.28
N ILE A 22 14.15 50.75 7.70
CA ILE A 22 15.21 50.11 6.98
C ILE A 22 14.70 49.56 5.65
N THR A 23 15.26 50.05 4.55
CA THR A 23 14.95 49.57 3.21
C THR A 23 16.22 49.23 2.43
N PRO A 24 16.20 48.21 1.54
CA PRO A 24 17.36 47.91 0.70
C PRO A 24 17.85 49.11 -0.11
N SER A 25 16.93 49.93 -0.66
CA SER A 25 17.28 51.13 -1.41
C SER A 25 18.01 52.15 -0.55
N GLY A 26 17.54 52.37 0.67
CA GLY A 26 18.18 53.32 1.60
C GLY A 26 19.58 52.86 2.03
N ILE A 27 19.75 51.55 2.30
CA ILE A 27 21.07 50.97 2.61
C ILE A 27 22.03 51.15 1.43
N ILE A 28 21.59 50.82 0.20
CA ILE A 28 22.40 50.95 -1.00
C ILE A 28 22.81 52.40 -1.23
N GLU A 29 21.91 53.35 -0.98
CA GLU A 29 22.19 54.78 -1.12
C GLU A 29 23.20 55.25 -0.08
N LEU A 30 23.08 54.85 1.18
CA LEU A 30 24.00 55.21 2.24
C LEU A 30 25.36 54.55 2.06
N CYS A 31 25.42 53.27 1.65
CA CYS A 31 26.65 52.60 1.29
C CYS A 31 27.43 53.39 0.21
N TYR A 32 26.69 53.83 -0.83
CA TYR A 32 27.29 54.64 -1.92
C TYR A 32 27.81 55.99 -1.41
N LYS A 33 27.03 56.70 -0.56
CA LYS A 33 27.47 57.97 0.05
C LYS A 33 28.70 57.81 0.93
N ASP A 34 28.81 56.72 1.66
CA ASP A 34 29.93 56.44 2.55
C ASP A 34 31.13 55.80 1.87
N GLY A 35 31.11 55.69 0.51
CA GLY A 35 32.19 55.11 -0.29
C GLY A 35 32.36 53.59 -0.12
N ILE A 36 31.35 52.88 0.38
CA ILE A 36 31.35 51.45 0.48
C ILE A 36 30.96 50.86 -0.89
N GLU A 37 31.84 49.98 -1.37
CA GLU A 37 31.67 49.35 -2.67
C GLU A 37 30.51 48.37 -2.71
N ILE A 38 29.54 48.58 -3.61
CA ILE A 38 28.42 47.71 -3.84
C ILE A 38 28.71 46.81 -5.03
N ASN A 39 28.88 45.52 -4.76
CA ASN A 39 29.05 44.49 -5.76
C ASN A 39 27.97 43.42 -5.63
N SER A 40 27.97 42.40 -6.48
CA SER A 40 26.97 41.33 -6.46
C SER A 40 26.90 40.56 -5.11
N VAL A 41 27.99 40.49 -4.35
CA VAL A 41 28.03 39.80 -3.03
C VAL A 41 27.37 40.67 -1.96
N SER A 42 27.79 41.94 -1.83
CA SER A 42 27.19 42.88 -0.87
C SER A 42 25.70 43.12 -1.16
N LEU A 43 25.33 43.19 -2.43
CA LEU A 43 23.95 43.32 -2.86
C LEU A 43 23.11 42.09 -2.44
N ARG A 44 23.61 40.86 -2.62
CA ARG A 44 22.95 39.63 -2.14
C ARG A 44 22.75 39.68 -0.63
N PHE A 45 23.75 40.10 0.12
CA PHE A 45 23.67 40.23 1.57
C PHE A 45 22.58 41.23 1.97
N ILE A 46 22.56 42.43 1.40
CA ILE A 46 21.56 43.45 1.67
C ILE A 46 20.15 42.91 1.40
N LEU A 47 19.91 42.30 0.26
CA LEU A 47 18.57 41.81 -0.14
C LEU A 47 18.12 40.62 0.70
N SER A 48 19.03 39.70 1.04
CA SER A 48 18.69 38.52 1.86
C SER A 48 18.33 38.88 3.31
N ARG A 49 18.91 39.95 3.85
CA ARG A 49 18.73 40.38 5.23
C ARG A 49 17.64 41.44 5.42
N PHE A 50 17.51 42.36 4.49
CA PHE A 50 16.61 43.51 4.63
C PHE A 50 15.41 43.44 3.68
N GLY A 51 15.29 42.39 2.92
CA GLY A 51 14.15 42.04 2.10
C GLY A 51 14.27 42.50 0.64
N LEU A 52 13.58 41.77 -0.24
CA LEU A 52 13.38 42.10 -1.64
C LEU A 52 12.15 42.96 -1.78
N LYS A 53 12.30 44.20 -2.26
CA LYS A 53 11.17 45.06 -2.66
C LYS A 53 11.15 45.14 -4.19
N GLY A 54 10.03 44.79 -4.78
CA GLY A 54 9.79 44.81 -6.22
C GLY A 54 9.32 43.41 -6.70
N GLU A 55 8.29 43.39 -7.54
CA GLU A 55 7.68 42.12 -7.99
C GLU A 55 8.57 41.35 -8.98
N ASP A 56 9.45 42.04 -9.67
CA ASP A 56 10.23 41.51 -10.80
C ASP A 56 11.69 41.14 -10.45
N GLU A 57 12.11 41.30 -9.21
CA GLU A 57 13.49 41.13 -8.82
C GLU A 57 13.74 39.74 -8.26
N LEU A 58 14.67 38.98 -8.89
CA LEU A 58 15.08 37.65 -8.45
C LEU A 58 16.48 37.68 -7.82
N LEU A 59 16.62 36.98 -6.70
CA LEU A 59 17.93 36.67 -6.13
C LEU A 59 18.46 35.40 -6.79
N VAL A 60 19.21 35.54 -7.89
CA VAL A 60 19.74 34.40 -8.64
C VAL A 60 20.82 33.67 -7.82
N PRO A 61 20.73 32.35 -7.57
CA PRO A 61 21.73 31.61 -6.81
C PRO A 61 23.13 31.68 -7.44
N PHE A 62 24.16 31.68 -6.58
CA PHE A 62 25.54 31.82 -7.05
C PHE A 62 25.96 30.66 -7.97
N GLU A 63 25.57 29.45 -7.62
CA GLU A 63 25.87 28.22 -8.41
C GLU A 63 25.24 28.28 -9.78
N VAL A 64 24.03 28.79 -9.91
CA VAL A 64 23.30 28.99 -11.17
C VAL A 64 24.06 29.99 -12.03
N THR A 65 24.34 31.17 -11.49
CA THR A 65 25.11 32.23 -12.21
C THR A 65 26.46 31.71 -12.69
N ARG A 66 27.23 31.06 -11.82
CA ARG A 66 28.55 30.50 -12.14
C ARG A 66 28.46 29.46 -13.24
N PHE A 67 27.46 28.57 -13.19
CA PHE A 67 27.29 27.52 -14.18
C PHE A 67 26.94 28.11 -15.56
N MET A 68 26.03 29.08 -15.61
CA MET A 68 25.67 29.80 -16.84
C MET A 68 26.91 30.49 -17.49
N ILE A 69 27.70 31.20 -16.68
CA ILE A 69 28.90 31.91 -17.18
C ILE A 69 29.91 30.92 -17.74
N ARG A 70 30.17 29.79 -17.06
CA ARG A 70 31.09 28.77 -17.54
C ARG A 70 30.68 28.19 -18.91
N ILE A 71 29.38 28.02 -19.13
CA ILE A 71 28.87 27.57 -20.44
C ILE A 71 29.24 28.59 -21.54
N ALA A 72 29.02 29.85 -21.28
CA ALA A 72 29.37 30.92 -22.25
C ALA A 72 30.89 31.10 -22.41
N GLU A 73 31.66 31.00 -21.33
CA GLU A 73 33.14 31.13 -21.33
C GLU A 73 33.79 30.14 -22.30
N ALA A 74 33.22 28.92 -22.40
CA ALA A 74 33.72 27.92 -23.36
C ALA A 74 33.64 28.35 -24.84
N ARG A 75 32.93 29.45 -25.15
CA ARG A 75 32.78 30.01 -26.49
C ARG A 75 33.58 31.30 -26.70
N SER A 76 34.23 31.83 -25.67
CA SER A 76 35.01 33.10 -25.70
C SER A 76 34.26 34.25 -26.39
N PRO A 77 33.05 34.63 -25.93
CA PRO A 77 32.16 35.55 -26.62
C PRO A 77 32.70 36.97 -26.56
N GLN A 78 32.65 37.70 -27.69
CA GLN A 78 33.01 39.10 -27.78
C GLN A 78 31.82 40.07 -27.62
N ARG A 79 30.64 39.63 -28.02
CA ARG A 79 29.39 40.39 -27.83
C ARG A 79 28.40 39.60 -26.99
N VAL A 80 28.07 40.12 -25.84
CA VAL A 80 27.20 39.48 -24.85
C VAL A 80 25.97 40.33 -24.60
N LEU A 81 24.84 39.66 -24.40
CA LEU A 81 23.57 40.29 -24.03
C LEU A 81 22.99 39.64 -22.78
N ASP A 82 22.47 40.47 -21.86
CA ASP A 82 21.48 40.05 -20.85
C ASP A 82 20.18 40.85 -21.03
N PRO A 83 19.16 40.28 -21.70
CA PRO A 83 17.94 41.01 -22.03
C PRO A 83 17.01 41.19 -20.83
N SER A 84 17.31 40.60 -19.67
CA SER A 84 16.54 40.78 -18.40
C SER A 84 17.51 40.75 -17.22
N ALA A 85 18.44 41.65 -17.19
CA ALA A 85 19.55 41.69 -16.26
C ALA A 85 19.13 41.96 -14.81
N GLY A 86 17.91 42.50 -14.57
CA GLY A 86 17.41 42.80 -13.24
C GLY A 86 18.44 43.57 -12.41
N LEU A 87 18.84 43.05 -11.26
CA LEU A 87 19.85 43.68 -10.39
C LEU A 87 21.31 43.34 -10.75
N GLY A 88 21.55 42.77 -11.90
CA GLY A 88 22.89 42.47 -12.40
C GLY A 88 23.53 41.20 -11.84
N PHE A 89 22.76 40.30 -11.23
CA PHE A 89 23.32 39.08 -10.65
C PHE A 89 23.94 38.10 -11.65
N VAL A 90 23.56 38.19 -12.93
CA VAL A 90 24.17 37.45 -14.03
C VAL A 90 25.15 38.34 -14.80
N ALA A 91 24.69 39.52 -15.24
CA ALA A 91 25.44 40.38 -16.12
C ALA A 91 26.75 40.90 -15.49
N SER A 92 26.77 41.37 -14.24
CA SER A 92 27.95 41.93 -13.59
C SER A 92 29.08 40.88 -13.42
N PRO A 93 28.88 39.66 -12.84
CA PRO A 93 29.94 38.67 -12.82
C PRO A 93 30.29 38.10 -14.20
N ALA A 94 29.32 38.03 -15.12
CA ALA A 94 29.61 37.60 -16.51
C ALA A 94 30.57 38.56 -17.22
N ASN A 95 30.33 39.87 -17.10
CA ASN A 95 31.23 40.88 -17.67
C ASN A 95 32.67 40.79 -17.11
N ALA A 96 32.77 40.63 -15.78
CA ALA A 96 34.09 40.53 -15.13
C ALA A 96 34.88 39.28 -15.52
N ILE A 97 34.20 38.15 -15.79
CA ILE A 97 34.82 36.86 -16.17
C ILE A 97 35.05 36.76 -17.66
N LEU A 98 34.04 37.04 -18.49
CA LEU A 98 34.08 36.86 -19.94
C LEU A 98 34.87 37.96 -20.63
N LYS A 99 34.89 39.16 -20.07
CA LYS A 99 35.56 40.37 -20.61
C LYS A 99 35.28 40.62 -22.09
N PRO A 100 34.00 40.67 -22.49
CA PRO A 100 33.64 40.86 -23.88
C PRO A 100 33.98 42.31 -24.34
N GLU A 101 34.07 42.53 -25.67
CA GLU A 101 34.19 43.86 -26.22
C GLU A 101 32.93 44.72 -26.04
N VAL A 102 31.76 44.03 -26.09
CA VAL A 102 30.46 44.67 -25.92
C VAL A 102 29.60 43.80 -25.00
N PHE A 103 29.04 44.41 -23.94
CA PHE A 103 28.06 43.79 -23.08
C PHE A 103 26.83 44.71 -22.98
N ASP A 104 25.72 44.27 -23.59
CA ASP A 104 24.45 44.98 -23.49
C ASP A 104 23.55 44.37 -22.42
N ALA A 105 22.95 45.16 -21.55
CA ALA A 105 22.08 44.71 -20.48
C ALA A 105 20.81 45.55 -20.42
N TYR A 106 19.64 44.88 -20.22
CA TYR A 106 18.35 45.54 -20.11
C TYR A 106 17.70 45.25 -18.76
N ALA A 107 17.12 46.30 -18.12
CA ALA A 107 16.25 46.14 -16.97
C ALA A 107 15.16 47.23 -16.98
N LYS A 108 13.94 46.83 -16.62
CA LYS A 108 12.75 47.69 -16.70
C LYS A 108 12.30 48.32 -15.36
N SER A 109 12.90 47.85 -14.24
CA SER A 109 12.53 48.37 -12.92
C SER A 109 13.36 49.60 -12.56
N GLN A 110 12.73 50.67 -12.02
CA GLN A 110 13.44 51.86 -11.53
C GLN A 110 14.40 51.52 -10.40
N PHE A 111 14.06 50.53 -9.57
CA PHE A 111 14.94 50.06 -8.51
C PHE A 111 16.21 49.43 -9.11
N ALA A 112 16.08 48.59 -10.13
CA ALA A 112 17.26 48.04 -10.85
C ALA A 112 18.12 49.15 -11.45
N ALA A 113 17.54 50.14 -12.11
CA ALA A 113 18.27 51.29 -12.65
C ALA A 113 19.10 52.03 -11.59
N ASN A 114 18.49 52.25 -10.41
CA ASN A 114 19.17 52.86 -9.27
C ASN A 114 20.31 52.02 -8.70
N VAL A 115 20.19 50.68 -8.73
CA VAL A 115 21.25 49.75 -8.34
C VAL A 115 22.39 49.79 -9.34
N TRP A 116 22.06 49.70 -10.64
CA TRP A 116 23.06 49.73 -11.71
C TRP A 116 23.93 50.99 -11.69
N ALA A 117 23.35 52.13 -11.41
CA ALA A 117 24.09 53.41 -11.29
C ALA A 117 25.15 53.39 -10.14
N ARG A 118 25.07 52.40 -9.23
CA ARG A 118 25.92 52.30 -8.03
C ARG A 118 26.79 51.01 -7.97
N LEU A 119 26.59 50.09 -8.92
CA LEU A 119 27.37 48.86 -8.98
C LEU A 119 28.81 49.14 -9.44
N SER A 120 29.78 48.78 -8.60
CA SER A 120 31.20 48.96 -8.93
C SER A 120 31.68 48.08 -10.11
N ASN A 121 31.04 46.94 -10.30
CA ASN A 121 31.40 45.96 -11.36
C ASN A 121 30.58 46.15 -12.65
N ALA A 122 29.87 47.26 -12.80
CA ALA A 122 29.08 47.59 -14.00
C ALA A 122 29.92 48.34 -15.08
N GLN A 123 31.19 48.60 -14.81
CA GLN A 123 32.08 49.24 -15.82
C GLN A 123 32.21 48.34 -17.05
N GLY A 124 31.98 48.93 -18.23
CA GLY A 124 32.05 48.22 -19.51
C GLY A 124 30.74 47.52 -19.91
N ILE A 125 29.66 47.67 -19.14
CA ILE A 125 28.32 47.19 -19.51
C ILE A 125 27.49 48.36 -20.03
N ASN A 126 26.93 48.22 -21.21
CA ASN A 126 25.95 49.17 -21.80
C ASN A 126 24.59 48.87 -21.16
N PHE A 127 24.29 49.55 -20.08
CA PHE A 127 22.99 49.41 -19.39
C PHE A 127 21.90 50.21 -20.07
N ASN A 128 20.80 49.54 -20.43
CA ASN A 128 19.64 50.13 -21.05
C ASN A 128 18.42 49.98 -20.14
N PHE A 129 17.78 51.10 -19.78
CA PHE A 129 16.52 51.10 -19.04
C PHE A 129 15.37 50.87 -20.01
N GLY A 130 14.72 49.69 -19.89
CA GLY A 130 13.61 49.32 -20.75
C GLY A 130 13.29 47.83 -20.75
N ASP A 131 12.26 47.43 -21.49
CA ASP A 131 11.88 46.08 -21.69
C ASP A 131 12.74 45.42 -22.77
N GLY A 132 13.59 44.47 -22.38
CA GLY A 132 14.48 43.80 -23.34
C GLY A 132 13.73 42.99 -24.40
N LEU A 133 12.53 42.50 -24.15
CA LEU A 133 11.73 41.81 -25.17
C LEU A 133 11.28 42.79 -26.27
N ALA A 134 10.77 43.97 -25.88
CA ALA A 134 10.42 45.00 -26.86
C ALA A 134 11.63 45.46 -27.69
N SER A 135 12.75 45.71 -27.02
CA SER A 135 14.01 46.13 -27.72
C SER A 135 14.50 45.07 -28.70
N LEU A 136 14.38 43.77 -28.38
CA LEU A 136 14.78 42.68 -29.29
C LEU A 136 13.85 42.53 -30.50
N VAL A 137 12.57 42.89 -30.35
CA VAL A 137 11.63 42.89 -31.48
C VAL A 137 11.91 44.08 -32.41
N ASP A 138 12.23 45.28 -31.86
CA ASP A 138 12.44 46.51 -32.61
C ASP A 138 13.79 46.53 -33.34
N ASP A 139 14.91 46.16 -32.67
CA ASP A 139 16.25 46.07 -33.26
C ASP A 139 16.55 44.69 -33.83
N GLN A 140 16.34 44.52 -35.12
CA GLN A 140 16.56 43.26 -35.81
C GLN A 140 18.01 43.02 -36.29
N ASP A 141 18.89 43.98 -36.21
CA ASP A 141 20.23 43.94 -36.77
C ASP A 141 21.30 43.51 -35.75
N ALA A 142 21.07 43.74 -34.48
CA ALA A 142 21.99 43.35 -33.41
C ALA A 142 22.24 41.83 -33.41
N ARG A 143 23.52 41.44 -33.27
CA ARG A 143 23.94 40.02 -33.21
C ARG A 143 24.94 39.81 -32.09
N TYR A 144 24.72 38.71 -31.34
CA TYR A 144 25.45 38.37 -30.13
C TYR A 144 26.10 36.98 -30.24
N ASP A 145 27.28 36.83 -29.61
CA ASP A 145 27.99 35.54 -29.52
C ASP A 145 27.44 34.73 -28.34
N ALA A 146 27.05 35.41 -27.25
CA ALA A 146 26.39 34.79 -26.10
C ALA A 146 25.25 35.63 -25.56
N ILE A 147 24.18 34.96 -25.15
CA ILE A 147 23.06 35.60 -24.47
C ILE A 147 22.85 34.86 -23.16
N LEU A 148 22.94 35.54 -22.02
CA LEU A 148 22.82 34.99 -20.67
C LEU A 148 21.72 35.70 -19.93
N SER A 149 20.67 34.98 -19.47
CA SER A 149 19.61 35.63 -18.72
C SER A 149 18.89 34.71 -17.73
N CYS A 150 18.52 35.30 -16.61
CA CYS A 150 17.61 34.68 -15.64
C CYS A 150 16.38 35.58 -15.46
N PRO A 151 15.44 35.53 -16.40
CA PRO A 151 14.24 36.39 -16.35
C PRO A 151 13.26 35.96 -15.26
N PRO A 152 12.32 36.83 -14.85
CA PRO A 152 11.31 36.50 -13.84
C PRO A 152 10.40 35.34 -14.30
N PHE A 153 10.05 34.43 -13.37
CA PHE A 153 9.27 33.24 -13.65
C PHE A 153 7.77 33.46 -13.46
N GLY A 154 6.96 32.70 -14.22
CA GLY A 154 5.50 32.66 -14.05
C GLY A 154 4.77 33.92 -14.51
N MET A 155 5.45 34.88 -15.11
CA MET A 155 4.83 36.08 -15.67
C MET A 155 4.27 35.78 -17.05
N ASN A 156 2.98 35.87 -17.21
CA ASN A 156 2.31 35.84 -18.51
C ASN A 156 2.28 37.22 -19.14
N THR A 157 2.51 37.30 -20.45
CA THR A 157 2.32 38.53 -21.19
C THR A 157 0.84 38.91 -21.26
N ARG A 158 0.53 40.22 -21.30
CA ARG A 158 -0.86 40.75 -21.36
C ARG A 158 -1.58 40.45 -22.69
N GLY A 159 -1.10 39.54 -23.48
CA GLY A 159 -1.67 39.14 -24.77
C GLY A 159 -0.64 38.41 -25.61
N PRO A 160 -1.05 37.93 -26.80
CA PRO A 160 -0.10 37.39 -27.75
C PRO A 160 0.95 38.43 -28.13
N GLN A 161 2.20 38.03 -28.28
CA GLN A 161 3.30 38.91 -28.74
C GLN A 161 3.65 38.54 -30.19
N GLU A 162 3.94 39.54 -30.99
CA GLU A 162 4.42 39.31 -32.36
C GLU A 162 5.91 39.07 -32.35
N VAL A 163 6.32 37.90 -32.85
CA VAL A 163 7.72 37.50 -32.97
C VAL A 163 7.99 37.17 -34.42
N PRO A 164 9.02 37.76 -35.06
CA PRO A 164 9.39 37.48 -36.45
C PRO A 164 10.14 36.15 -36.53
N ILE A 165 9.50 35.11 -37.07
CA ILE A 165 10.10 33.79 -37.27
C ILE A 165 10.17 33.52 -38.77
N ASN A 166 11.36 33.28 -39.30
CA ASN A 166 11.62 33.04 -40.74
C ASN A 166 10.96 34.10 -41.66
N GLY A 167 11.01 35.36 -41.24
CA GLY A 167 10.43 36.50 -41.99
C GLY A 167 8.93 36.63 -41.90
N GLN A 168 8.23 35.82 -41.08
CA GLN A 168 6.81 35.92 -40.84
C GLN A 168 6.52 36.32 -39.37
N LEU A 169 5.64 37.28 -39.15
CA LEU A 169 5.17 37.64 -37.80
C LEU A 169 4.25 36.57 -37.31
N ARG A 170 4.62 35.97 -36.17
CA ARG A 170 3.85 34.95 -35.48
C ARG A 170 3.28 35.49 -34.16
N GLN A 171 1.99 35.29 -33.94
CA GLN A 171 1.34 35.60 -32.67
C GLN A 171 1.63 34.47 -31.66
N VAL A 172 2.46 34.75 -30.65
CA VAL A 172 2.88 33.79 -29.63
C VAL A 172 2.39 34.15 -28.27
N ARG A 173 1.70 33.23 -27.59
CA ARG A 173 1.26 33.38 -26.19
C ARG A 173 2.04 32.40 -25.30
N ALA A 174 2.95 32.93 -24.50
CA ALA A 174 3.77 32.13 -23.59
C ALA A 174 4.15 32.98 -22.35
N GLU A 175 4.84 32.34 -21.39
CA GLU A 175 5.48 33.07 -20.31
C GLU A 175 6.52 34.06 -20.85
N TYR A 176 6.70 35.21 -20.17
CA TYR A 176 7.67 36.24 -20.56
C TYR A 176 9.08 35.68 -20.75
N ALA A 177 9.55 34.83 -19.81
CA ALA A 177 10.87 34.17 -19.90
C ALA A 177 11.06 33.35 -21.18
N HIS A 178 10.00 32.64 -21.61
CA HIS A 178 10.04 31.79 -22.80
C HIS A 178 10.04 32.63 -24.09
N LEU A 179 9.24 33.70 -24.13
CA LEU A 179 9.23 34.65 -25.25
C LEU A 179 10.56 35.38 -25.39
N LEU A 180 11.15 35.77 -24.25
CA LEU A 180 12.44 36.42 -24.21
C LEU A 180 13.54 35.48 -24.77
N ALA A 181 13.51 34.21 -24.38
CA ALA A 181 14.45 33.21 -24.93
C ALA A 181 14.26 33.05 -26.44
N LEU A 182 13.02 32.98 -26.95
CA LEU A 182 12.75 32.87 -28.39
C LEU A 182 13.27 34.12 -29.17
N ALA A 183 12.88 35.32 -28.73
CA ALA A 183 13.27 36.57 -29.36
C ALA A 183 14.82 36.77 -29.35
N SER A 184 15.44 36.38 -28.22
CA SER A 184 16.89 36.45 -28.07
C SER A 184 17.63 35.51 -29.02
N CYS A 185 17.17 34.27 -29.16
CA CYS A 185 17.79 33.30 -30.06
C CYS A 185 17.85 33.77 -31.50
N LEU A 186 16.85 34.54 -31.97
CA LEU A 186 16.82 35.15 -33.30
C LEU A 186 17.91 36.21 -33.50
N ARG A 187 18.60 36.64 -32.43
CA ARG A 187 19.72 37.58 -32.42
C ARG A 187 21.07 36.90 -32.23
N LEU A 188 21.14 35.59 -32.20
CA LEU A 188 22.39 34.86 -32.12
C LEU A 188 23.15 34.88 -33.47
N ARG A 189 24.46 34.97 -33.38
CA ARG A 189 25.37 34.68 -34.49
C ARG A 189 25.38 33.18 -34.81
N GLU A 190 25.98 32.77 -35.92
CA GLU A 190 26.00 31.39 -36.42
C GLU A 190 26.46 30.37 -35.35
N ASN A 191 27.54 30.68 -34.63
CA ASN A 191 28.08 29.83 -33.56
C ASN A 191 27.75 30.34 -32.15
N GLY A 192 26.74 31.19 -32.02
CA GLY A 192 26.35 31.80 -30.78
C GLY A 192 25.57 30.82 -29.87
N ILE A 193 25.55 31.13 -28.57
CA ILE A 193 24.88 30.34 -27.57
C ILE A 193 23.95 31.21 -26.72
N ALA A 194 22.73 30.76 -26.47
CA ALA A 194 21.82 31.34 -25.48
C ALA A 194 21.72 30.44 -24.27
N VAL A 195 21.85 31.03 -23.07
CA VAL A 195 21.75 30.33 -21.78
C VAL A 195 20.70 31.03 -20.94
N PHE A 196 19.58 30.37 -20.72
CA PHE A 196 18.42 30.91 -19.99
C PHE A 196 18.05 30.04 -18.80
N VAL A 197 17.51 30.66 -17.78
CA VAL A 197 16.76 29.94 -16.72
C VAL A 197 15.29 29.99 -17.05
N VAL A 198 14.66 28.82 -17.19
CA VAL A 198 13.24 28.67 -17.55
C VAL A 198 12.53 27.69 -16.63
N THR A 199 11.21 27.76 -16.57
CA THR A 199 10.37 26.81 -15.84
C THR A 199 10.13 25.54 -16.67
N ASN A 200 9.64 24.45 -16.04
CA ASN A 200 9.32 23.20 -16.74
C ASN A 200 8.28 23.36 -17.86
N SER A 201 7.43 24.39 -17.78
CA SER A 201 6.43 24.69 -18.83
C SER A 201 7.06 25.01 -20.20
N PHE A 202 8.36 25.31 -20.24
CA PHE A 202 9.13 25.50 -21.49
C PHE A 202 9.17 24.23 -22.36
N PHE A 203 9.19 23.05 -21.72
CA PHE A 203 9.29 21.76 -22.42
C PHE A 203 7.92 21.16 -22.80
N LEU A 204 6.81 21.83 -22.45
CA LEU A 204 5.49 21.34 -22.80
C LEU A 204 5.27 21.43 -24.32
N ASP A 205 4.90 20.29 -24.91
CA ASP A 205 4.57 20.22 -26.32
C ASP A 205 3.17 20.82 -26.56
N ARG A 206 3.15 22.09 -26.99
CA ARG A 206 1.93 22.81 -27.38
C ARG A 206 2.02 23.15 -28.85
N LYS A 207 0.87 23.17 -29.55
CA LYS A 207 0.79 23.47 -30.99
C LYS A 207 1.57 24.72 -31.43
N ASN A 208 1.69 25.73 -30.54
CA ASN A 208 2.47 26.95 -30.72
C ASN A 208 3.46 27.15 -29.54
N GLY A 209 4.02 26.06 -28.99
CA GLY A 209 4.99 26.12 -27.90
C GLY A 209 6.34 26.70 -28.36
N VAL A 210 7.00 27.42 -27.46
CA VAL A 210 8.28 28.10 -27.78
C VAL A 210 9.35 27.10 -28.23
N LYS A 211 9.43 25.92 -27.68
CA LYS A 211 10.37 24.87 -28.10
C LYS A 211 10.20 24.51 -29.59
N ARG A 212 8.97 24.39 -30.06
CA ARG A 212 8.64 24.08 -31.44
C ARG A 212 8.97 25.26 -32.37
N LEU A 213 8.66 26.49 -31.94
CA LEU A 213 8.97 27.71 -32.71
C LEU A 213 10.47 27.93 -32.84
N LEU A 214 11.26 27.58 -31.80
CA LEU A 214 12.73 27.56 -31.88
C LEU A 214 13.21 26.57 -32.95
N ALA A 215 12.67 25.37 -32.96
CA ALA A 215 13.01 24.34 -33.96
C ALA A 215 12.64 24.80 -35.39
N GLU A 216 11.48 25.42 -35.60
CA GLU A 216 11.05 26.03 -36.86
C GLU A 216 12.04 27.13 -37.31
N ALA A 217 12.61 27.87 -36.35
CA ALA A 217 13.62 28.91 -36.61
C ALA A 217 15.06 28.35 -36.75
N GLY A 218 15.27 27.04 -36.70
CA GLY A 218 16.55 26.38 -36.82
C GLY A 218 17.39 26.31 -35.56
N PHE A 219 16.76 26.47 -34.37
CA PHE A 219 17.42 26.38 -33.08
C PHE A 219 17.00 25.11 -32.34
N SER A 220 17.92 24.50 -31.61
CA SER A 220 17.69 23.36 -30.76
C SER A 220 18.08 23.65 -29.31
N VAL A 221 17.35 23.09 -28.37
CA VAL A 221 17.76 22.99 -26.96
C VAL A 221 18.82 21.90 -26.88
N THR A 222 20.08 22.27 -26.64
CA THR A 222 21.19 21.31 -26.58
C THR A 222 21.46 20.79 -25.17
N ALA A 223 21.08 21.57 -24.12
CA ALA A 223 21.10 21.10 -22.74
C ALA A 223 19.97 21.68 -21.88
N ALA A 224 19.62 20.96 -20.85
CA ALA A 224 18.64 21.37 -19.85
C ALA A 224 19.06 20.85 -18.47
N ILE A 225 19.67 21.70 -17.66
CA ILE A 225 20.22 21.36 -16.35
C ILE A 225 19.23 21.80 -15.27
N GLU A 226 18.70 20.86 -14.50
CA GLU A 226 17.72 21.14 -13.44
C GLU A 226 18.36 21.92 -12.28
N VAL A 227 17.67 22.96 -11.85
CA VAL A 227 17.90 23.70 -10.62
C VAL A 227 16.80 23.32 -9.65
N ALA A 228 17.16 22.69 -8.54
CA ALA A 228 16.21 22.11 -7.61
C ALA A 228 15.19 23.13 -7.06
N ALA A 229 14.01 22.65 -6.71
CA ALA A 229 13.00 23.43 -6.01
C ALA A 229 13.59 24.08 -4.74
N GLY A 230 13.20 25.30 -4.44
CA GLY A 230 13.71 26.07 -3.29
C GLY A 230 15.03 26.81 -3.53
N SER A 231 15.73 26.59 -4.63
CA SER A 231 16.97 27.33 -4.95
C SER A 231 16.75 28.84 -5.08
N PHE A 232 15.55 29.26 -5.47
CA PHE A 232 15.15 30.67 -5.59
C PHE A 232 14.27 31.15 -4.40
N ALA A 233 14.31 30.43 -3.27
CA ALA A 233 13.60 30.85 -2.07
C ALA A 233 14.17 32.19 -1.53
N PRO A 234 13.33 33.02 -0.88
CA PRO A 234 11.92 32.82 -0.57
C PRO A 234 10.95 33.20 -1.71
N ARG A 235 11.46 33.67 -2.85
CA ARG A 235 10.65 34.24 -3.96
C ARG A 235 9.78 33.15 -4.64
N THR A 236 10.37 32.02 -4.93
CA THR A 236 9.67 30.88 -5.53
C THR A 236 10.26 29.55 -5.10
N ASN A 237 9.40 28.54 -5.03
CA ASN A 237 9.79 27.14 -4.77
C ASN A 237 9.67 26.27 -6.04
N ILE A 238 9.57 26.90 -7.21
CA ILE A 238 9.37 26.20 -8.47
C ILE A 238 10.73 25.64 -8.96
N PRO A 239 10.84 24.35 -9.35
CA PRO A 239 12.01 23.83 -10.02
C PRO A 239 12.15 24.48 -11.40
N THR A 240 13.38 24.83 -11.77
CA THR A 240 13.71 25.48 -13.03
C THR A 240 14.81 24.75 -13.75
N HIS A 241 15.10 25.12 -14.99
CA HIS A 241 16.22 24.56 -15.76
C HIS A 241 17.09 25.66 -16.35
N ILE A 242 18.39 25.50 -16.27
CA ILE A 242 19.35 26.21 -17.12
C ILE A 242 19.31 25.54 -18.48
N VAL A 243 18.78 26.20 -19.49
CA VAL A 243 18.74 25.67 -20.85
C VAL A 243 19.80 26.32 -21.72
N THR A 244 20.44 25.53 -22.58
CA THR A 244 21.29 26.03 -23.66
C THR A 244 20.57 25.87 -24.98
N ILE A 245 20.54 26.93 -25.77
CA ILE A 245 19.92 26.97 -27.10
C ILE A 245 20.95 27.42 -28.10
N GLU A 246 21.09 26.64 -29.16
CA GLU A 246 22.09 26.89 -30.24
C GLU A 246 21.43 26.70 -31.60
N LYS A 247 21.99 27.34 -32.61
CA LYS A 247 21.58 27.11 -34.00
C LYS A 247 22.13 25.76 -34.47
N SER A 248 21.35 24.72 -34.28
CA SER A 248 21.71 23.34 -34.58
C SER A 248 20.44 22.48 -34.78
N GLN A 249 20.61 21.27 -35.31
CA GLN A 249 19.55 20.25 -35.39
C GLN A 249 19.92 19.06 -34.51
N SER A 250 20.02 19.31 -33.20
CA SER A 250 20.33 18.25 -32.25
C SER A 250 19.02 17.53 -31.82
N GLU A 251 18.95 16.22 -32.03
CA GLU A 251 17.87 15.37 -31.58
C GLU A 251 17.98 15.02 -30.07
N GLN A 252 19.17 15.19 -29.49
CA GLN A 252 19.47 14.86 -28.12
C GLN A 252 19.71 16.09 -27.25
N ILE A 253 19.12 16.07 -26.06
CA ILE A 253 19.34 17.05 -24.98
C ILE A 253 20.28 16.44 -23.95
N PHE A 254 21.34 17.17 -23.56
CA PHE A 254 22.10 16.82 -22.36
C PHE A 254 21.38 17.33 -21.14
N THR A 255 21.15 16.48 -20.15
CA THR A 255 20.45 16.85 -18.92
C THR A 255 21.20 16.38 -17.67
N GLY A 256 20.93 17.00 -16.53
CA GLY A 256 21.50 16.71 -15.23
C GLY A 256 20.92 17.64 -14.18
N ARG A 257 21.48 17.65 -12.99
CA ARG A 257 21.00 18.50 -11.89
C ARG A 257 22.15 19.22 -11.23
N ILE A 258 22.04 20.55 -11.06
CA ILE A 258 23.01 21.35 -10.32
C ILE A 258 22.89 21.07 -8.81
N SER A 259 24.02 21.08 -8.11
CA SER A 259 24.15 20.81 -6.69
C SER A 259 24.87 21.97 -5.98
N GLN A 260 24.88 21.96 -4.66
CA GLN A 260 25.73 22.85 -3.85
C GLN A 260 27.20 22.37 -3.83
N ASP A 261 27.46 21.13 -4.22
CA ASP A 261 28.80 20.57 -4.30
C ASP A 261 29.52 21.03 -5.59
N ASN A 262 30.58 21.78 -5.43
CA ASN A 262 31.40 22.27 -6.54
C ASN A 262 32.05 21.14 -7.34
N THR A 263 32.43 20.01 -6.72
CA THR A 263 33.02 18.85 -7.40
C THR A 263 32.02 18.20 -8.33
N HIS A 264 30.76 18.06 -7.84
CA HIS A 264 29.66 17.58 -8.66
C HIS A 264 29.41 18.48 -9.88
N ASN A 265 29.31 19.80 -9.65
CA ASN A 265 29.04 20.77 -10.71
C ASN A 265 30.20 20.84 -11.72
N GLN A 266 31.43 20.61 -11.27
CA GLN A 266 32.60 20.49 -12.17
C GLN A 266 32.43 19.26 -13.08
N ALA A 267 32.12 18.10 -12.54
CA ALA A 267 31.92 16.87 -13.31
C ALA A 267 30.74 17.02 -14.28
N LEU A 268 29.62 17.61 -13.85
CA LEU A 268 28.44 17.90 -14.67
C LEU A 268 28.82 18.78 -15.85
N PHE A 269 29.60 19.86 -15.63
CA PHE A 269 30.04 20.77 -16.66
C PHE A 269 30.98 20.07 -17.68
N GLU A 270 31.95 19.28 -17.21
CA GLU A 270 32.85 18.54 -18.09
C GLU A 270 32.11 17.53 -18.97
N ASN A 271 31.10 16.86 -18.41
CA ASN A 271 30.26 15.93 -19.13
C ASN A 271 29.37 16.66 -20.17
N LEU A 272 28.85 17.85 -19.82
CA LEU A 272 28.11 18.72 -20.73
C LEU A 272 28.96 19.10 -21.96
N ILE A 273 30.16 19.63 -21.74
CA ILE A 273 31.05 20.07 -22.85
C ILE A 273 31.47 18.89 -23.72
N LYS A 274 31.76 17.73 -23.13
CA LYS A 274 32.13 16.50 -23.85
C LYS A 274 30.94 15.72 -24.41
N ARG A 275 29.70 16.16 -24.13
CA ARG A 275 28.44 15.49 -24.47
C ARG A 275 28.47 13.99 -24.12
N LYS A 276 28.83 13.64 -22.90
CA LYS A 276 28.90 12.24 -22.43
C LYS A 276 28.11 12.02 -21.16
N HIS A 277 27.72 10.77 -20.93
CA HIS A 277 27.08 10.37 -19.68
C HIS A 277 28.02 10.56 -18.47
N GLY A 278 27.47 11.05 -17.36
CA GLY A 278 28.14 11.11 -16.07
C GLY A 278 28.20 9.77 -15.37
N LYS A 279 28.83 9.72 -14.19
CA LYS A 279 28.81 8.53 -13.31
C LYS A 279 27.42 8.31 -12.72
N THR A 280 26.68 9.37 -12.50
CA THR A 280 25.28 9.35 -12.08
C THR A 280 24.44 10.18 -13.06
N PRO A 281 23.13 9.94 -13.17
CA PRO A 281 22.25 10.73 -14.02
C PRO A 281 22.28 12.24 -13.73
N GLU A 282 22.47 12.62 -12.46
CA GLU A 282 22.55 14.02 -12.02
C GLU A 282 23.82 14.69 -12.56
N GLN A 283 24.91 13.93 -12.80
CA GLN A 283 26.15 14.41 -13.38
C GLN A 283 26.15 14.42 -14.90
N GLY A 284 25.05 14.04 -15.52
CA GLY A 284 24.88 14.15 -16.96
C GLY A 284 24.29 12.91 -17.63
N LEU A 285 23.31 13.15 -18.48
CA LEU A 285 22.62 12.14 -19.27
C LEU A 285 22.26 12.74 -20.63
N LEU A 286 22.39 11.97 -21.71
CA LEU A 286 21.84 12.31 -23.02
C LEU A 286 20.50 11.65 -23.20
N VAL A 287 19.46 12.43 -23.51
CA VAL A 287 18.06 11.99 -23.66
C VAL A 287 17.50 12.48 -25.00
N GLU A 288 16.49 11.80 -25.51
CA GLU A 288 15.78 12.21 -26.73
C GLU A 288 15.05 13.54 -26.48
N GLY A 289 15.29 14.51 -27.34
CA GLY A 289 14.77 15.87 -27.18
C GLY A 289 13.26 15.97 -27.28
N ASP A 290 12.65 15.19 -28.17
CA ASP A 290 11.19 15.25 -28.39
C ASP A 290 10.38 14.78 -27.19
N ARG A 291 10.88 13.80 -26.46
CA ARG A 291 10.22 13.24 -25.27
C ARG A 291 10.61 13.94 -23.98
N PHE A 292 11.60 14.82 -24.00
CA PHE A 292 12.10 15.47 -22.80
C PHE A 292 11.11 16.49 -22.22
N ARG A 293 10.70 16.30 -20.96
CA ARG A 293 9.77 17.16 -20.21
C ARG A 293 10.37 17.74 -18.93
N GLY A 294 11.69 17.67 -18.78
CA GLY A 294 12.45 18.07 -17.59
C GLY A 294 13.14 16.89 -16.92
N PHE A 295 14.24 17.16 -16.21
CA PHE A 295 15.08 16.13 -15.60
C PHE A 295 14.30 15.24 -14.60
N HIS A 296 13.48 15.87 -13.76
CA HIS A 296 12.68 15.12 -12.75
C HIS A 296 11.65 14.18 -13.40
N ALA A 297 10.98 14.63 -14.45
CA ALA A 297 10.03 13.78 -15.19
C ALA A 297 10.73 12.58 -15.85
N ASP A 298 11.92 12.82 -16.44
CA ASP A 298 12.73 11.76 -17.01
C ASP A 298 13.28 10.80 -15.93
N GLU A 299 13.67 11.30 -14.77
CA GLU A 299 14.04 10.50 -13.59
C GLU A 299 12.89 9.58 -13.14
N LEU A 300 11.67 10.11 -13.04
CA LEU A 300 10.49 9.32 -12.70
C LEU A 300 10.21 8.24 -13.75
N SER A 301 10.33 8.56 -15.05
CA SER A 301 10.13 7.59 -16.13
C SER A 301 11.17 6.45 -16.08
N ARG A 302 12.44 6.75 -15.83
CA ARG A 302 13.48 5.73 -15.64
C ARG A 302 13.23 4.86 -14.40
N ASN A 303 12.79 5.46 -13.30
CA ASN A 303 12.44 4.75 -12.08
C ASN A 303 11.24 3.85 -12.30
N LEU A 304 10.25 4.31 -13.07
CA LEU A 304 9.07 3.53 -13.46
C LEU A 304 9.48 2.26 -14.25
N ILE A 305 10.30 2.42 -15.30
CA ILE A 305 10.76 1.29 -16.10
C ILE A 305 11.54 0.26 -15.25
N ARG A 306 12.41 0.75 -14.33
CA ARG A 306 13.13 -0.13 -13.40
C ARG A 306 12.19 -0.84 -12.42
N ALA A 307 11.20 -0.13 -11.90
CA ALA A 307 10.22 -0.69 -10.98
C ALA A 307 9.33 -1.73 -11.68
N ALA A 308 8.87 -1.43 -12.90
CA ALA A 308 8.11 -2.37 -13.73
C ALA A 308 8.89 -3.67 -13.95
N LYS A 309 10.15 -3.57 -14.39
CA LYS A 309 11.00 -4.74 -14.60
C LYS A 309 11.21 -5.57 -13.33
N ARG A 310 11.37 -4.93 -12.16
CA ARG A 310 11.53 -5.65 -10.88
C ARG A 310 10.27 -6.40 -10.46
N GLN A 311 9.10 -5.88 -10.83
CA GLN A 311 7.80 -6.45 -10.45
C GLN A 311 7.22 -7.37 -11.53
N GLY A 312 7.94 -7.61 -12.63
CA GLY A 312 7.42 -8.44 -13.73
C GLY A 312 6.21 -7.82 -14.45
N LEU A 313 6.18 -6.46 -14.51
CA LEU A 313 5.09 -5.74 -15.18
C LEU A 313 5.49 -5.44 -16.63
N VAL A 314 4.55 -5.70 -17.55
CA VAL A 314 4.72 -5.52 -19.00
C VAL A 314 3.93 -4.30 -19.47
N PRO A 315 4.52 -3.43 -20.32
CA PRO A 315 3.81 -2.28 -20.87
C PRO A 315 2.80 -2.72 -21.94
N HIS A 316 1.59 -2.17 -21.86
CA HIS A 316 0.52 -2.27 -22.85
C HIS A 316 0.14 -0.85 -23.27
N SER A 317 -0.12 -0.62 -24.56
CA SER A 317 -0.69 0.66 -24.98
C SER A 317 -2.00 0.92 -24.25
N ILE A 318 -2.26 2.17 -23.88
CA ILE A 318 -3.53 2.52 -23.26
C ILE A 318 -4.72 2.09 -24.13
N ASP A 319 -4.59 2.20 -25.46
CA ASP A 319 -5.63 1.83 -26.41
C ASP A 319 -5.93 0.32 -26.43
N ASP A 320 -5.00 -0.52 -25.95
CA ASP A 320 -5.21 -1.96 -25.82
C ASP A 320 -6.02 -2.32 -24.57
N VAL A 321 -6.05 -1.45 -23.56
CA VAL A 321 -6.62 -1.73 -22.23
C VAL A 321 -7.87 -0.89 -21.93
N VAL A 322 -7.93 0.32 -22.49
CA VAL A 322 -8.97 1.32 -22.26
C VAL A 322 -9.72 1.61 -23.54
N LEU A 323 -11.02 1.32 -23.55
CA LEU A 323 -11.89 1.54 -24.69
C LEU A 323 -12.16 3.02 -24.94
N GLU A 324 -12.38 3.81 -23.86
CA GLU A 324 -12.71 5.22 -23.96
C GLU A 324 -12.12 6.03 -22.78
N VAL A 325 -11.67 7.26 -23.06
CA VAL A 325 -11.17 8.22 -22.07
C VAL A 325 -12.04 9.47 -22.10
N HIS A 326 -12.87 9.65 -21.08
CA HIS A 326 -13.69 10.83 -20.93
C HIS A 326 -13.04 11.88 -20.02
N THR A 327 -13.16 13.15 -20.43
CA THR A 327 -12.71 14.29 -19.65
C THR A 327 -13.90 15.21 -19.36
N PRO A 328 -14.08 15.70 -18.13
CA PRO A 328 -15.15 16.65 -17.85
C PRO A 328 -14.91 17.93 -18.63
N THR A 329 -15.94 18.41 -19.32
CA THR A 329 -15.92 19.73 -19.96
C THR A 329 -16.23 20.80 -18.91
N SER A 330 -15.51 21.92 -18.95
CA SER A 330 -15.65 23.03 -17.99
C SER A 330 -17.00 23.76 -18.02
N THR A 331 -17.92 23.39 -18.90
CA THR A 331 -19.16 24.12 -19.19
C THR A 331 -20.43 23.38 -18.83
N SER A 332 -20.39 22.07 -18.61
CA SER A 332 -21.53 21.30 -18.13
C SER A 332 -21.17 20.56 -16.85
N PHE A 333 -21.89 20.86 -15.78
CA PHE A 333 -21.91 20.04 -14.55
C PHE A 333 -22.70 18.71 -14.77
N GLU A 334 -23.00 18.35 -16.00
CA GLU A 334 -23.51 17.04 -16.34
C GLU A 334 -22.36 16.04 -16.12
N GLY A 335 -22.48 15.30 -15.02
CA GLY A 335 -21.54 14.26 -14.66
C GLY A 335 -21.43 13.18 -15.74
N TYR A 336 -20.38 12.41 -15.69
CA TYR A 336 -20.33 11.18 -16.47
C TYR A 336 -21.50 10.27 -16.09
N GLU A 337 -22.07 9.56 -17.02
CA GLU A 337 -22.88 8.39 -16.70
C GLU A 337 -21.97 7.37 -16.00
N ASP A 338 -22.43 6.84 -14.88
CA ASP A 338 -21.70 5.78 -14.17
C ASP A 338 -21.73 4.51 -15.01
N GLN A 339 -20.55 3.92 -15.25
CA GLN A 339 -20.37 2.74 -16.07
C GLN A 339 -19.80 1.60 -15.22
N PRO A 340 -20.27 0.35 -15.38
CA PRO A 340 -19.86 -0.76 -14.52
C PRO A 340 -18.38 -1.15 -14.63
N ASN A 341 -17.72 -0.76 -15.72
CA ASN A 341 -16.30 -1.01 -15.99
C ASN A 341 -15.48 0.29 -16.07
N ALA A 342 -15.91 1.33 -15.35
CA ALA A 342 -15.25 2.62 -15.31
C ALA A 342 -14.21 2.71 -14.18
N VAL A 343 -13.04 3.29 -14.47
CA VAL A 343 -12.06 3.73 -13.48
C VAL A 343 -12.01 5.25 -13.47
N TYR A 344 -12.25 5.85 -12.33
CA TYR A 344 -12.10 7.29 -12.10
C TYR A 344 -10.68 7.59 -11.67
N LEU A 345 -9.85 7.99 -12.62
CA LEU A 345 -8.43 8.26 -12.44
C LEU A 345 -8.19 9.75 -12.13
N PRO A 346 -7.68 10.12 -10.96
CA PRO A 346 -7.42 11.53 -10.64
C PRO A 346 -6.24 12.08 -11.43
N GLN A 347 -6.37 13.32 -11.90
CA GLN A 347 -5.31 14.05 -12.59
C GLN A 347 -4.09 14.32 -11.70
N MET A 348 -4.25 14.31 -10.38
CA MET A 348 -3.16 14.46 -9.41
C MET A 348 -2.75 13.10 -8.85
N ALA A 349 -1.45 12.79 -8.90
CA ALA A 349 -0.92 11.49 -8.48
C ALA A 349 -1.14 11.19 -6.98
N THR A 350 -1.31 12.19 -6.14
CA THR A 350 -1.53 12.06 -4.69
C THR A 350 -2.96 11.64 -4.31
N MET A 351 -3.92 11.76 -5.23
CA MET A 351 -5.31 11.33 -5.00
C MET A 351 -5.48 9.87 -5.39
N GLN A 352 -6.46 9.17 -4.81
CA GLN A 352 -6.73 7.78 -5.12
C GLN A 352 -7.65 7.62 -6.33
N ALA A 353 -7.36 6.62 -7.16
CA ALA A 353 -8.26 6.13 -8.20
C ALA A 353 -9.38 5.30 -7.55
N THR A 354 -10.56 5.29 -8.15
CA THR A 354 -11.74 4.58 -7.64
C THR A 354 -12.59 4.07 -8.79
N THR A 355 -13.39 3.04 -8.55
CA THR A 355 -14.41 2.53 -9.46
C THR A 355 -15.79 3.13 -9.17
N CYS A 356 -15.96 3.76 -8.01
CA CYS A 356 -17.18 4.49 -7.69
C CYS A 356 -17.05 5.95 -8.14
N GLN A 357 -18.09 6.48 -8.76
CA GLN A 357 -18.13 7.89 -9.13
C GLN A 357 -17.97 8.77 -7.89
N PRO A 358 -17.06 9.76 -7.88
CA PRO A 358 -16.91 10.67 -6.76
C PRO A 358 -18.22 11.45 -6.44
N ASP A 359 -18.66 11.41 -5.18
CA ASP A 359 -19.95 11.94 -4.70
C ASP A 359 -20.17 13.44 -4.93
N PHE A 360 -19.11 14.20 -5.24
CA PHE A 360 -19.19 15.64 -5.42
C PHE A 360 -18.96 16.03 -6.88
N PRO A 361 -19.98 16.54 -7.59
CA PRO A 361 -19.86 16.99 -8.98
C PRO A 361 -18.70 17.95 -9.22
N GLU A 362 -18.39 18.81 -8.23
CA GLU A 362 -17.27 19.76 -8.31
C GLU A 362 -15.88 19.06 -8.34
N LYS A 363 -15.77 17.85 -7.82
CA LYS A 363 -14.52 17.08 -7.82
C LYS A 363 -14.32 16.31 -9.13
N LEU A 364 -15.39 15.97 -9.86
CA LEU A 364 -15.33 15.23 -11.12
C LEU A 364 -14.40 15.88 -12.15
N LYS A 365 -14.33 17.20 -12.19
CA LYS A 365 -13.41 17.95 -13.07
C LYS A 365 -11.92 17.63 -12.89
N TYR A 366 -11.57 16.93 -11.81
CA TYR A 366 -10.19 16.54 -11.52
C TYR A 366 -9.91 15.07 -11.84
N TYR A 367 -10.88 14.35 -12.40
CA TYR A 367 -10.77 12.96 -12.74
C TYR A 367 -10.94 12.74 -14.24
N PHE A 368 -10.26 11.75 -14.78
CA PHE A 368 -10.60 11.10 -16.04
C PHE A 368 -11.51 9.91 -15.73
N GLN A 369 -12.50 9.66 -16.55
CA GLN A 369 -13.22 8.39 -16.55
C GLN A 369 -12.62 7.52 -17.67
N LEU A 370 -12.06 6.38 -17.28
CA LEU A 370 -11.50 5.38 -18.19
C LEU A 370 -12.49 4.21 -18.28
N ILE A 371 -13.01 3.95 -19.43
CA ILE A 371 -13.82 2.75 -19.68
C ILE A 371 -12.86 1.64 -20.08
N VAL A 372 -12.68 0.64 -19.23
CA VAL A 372 -11.72 -0.44 -19.47
C VAL A 372 -12.35 -1.60 -20.24
N ASP A 373 -11.53 -2.34 -21.00
CA ASP A 373 -11.96 -3.59 -21.62
C ASP A 373 -12.04 -4.70 -20.56
N PRO A 374 -13.25 -5.16 -20.16
CA PRO A 374 -13.41 -6.15 -19.12
C PRO A 374 -12.89 -7.54 -19.49
N SER A 375 -12.53 -7.77 -20.76
CA SER A 375 -11.91 -9.02 -21.20
C SER A 375 -10.39 -9.06 -20.92
N ILE A 376 -9.77 -7.88 -20.69
CA ILE A 376 -8.34 -7.72 -20.46
C ILE A 376 -8.07 -7.38 -19.01
N VAL A 377 -8.80 -6.40 -18.45
CA VAL A 377 -8.58 -5.94 -17.07
C VAL A 377 -9.91 -5.56 -16.40
N SER A 378 -10.08 -5.95 -15.14
CA SER A 378 -11.19 -5.45 -14.34
C SER A 378 -10.94 -4.02 -13.84
N ALA A 379 -12.00 -3.22 -13.75
CA ALA A 379 -11.90 -1.84 -13.27
C ALA A 379 -11.33 -1.78 -11.84
N ASP A 380 -11.76 -2.66 -10.94
CA ASP A 380 -11.30 -2.73 -9.56
C ASP A 380 -9.81 -3.07 -9.47
N PHE A 381 -9.34 -4.02 -10.28
CA PHE A 381 -7.92 -4.38 -10.34
C PHE A 381 -7.07 -3.20 -10.84
N LEU A 382 -7.48 -2.53 -11.90
CA LEU A 382 -6.75 -1.39 -12.46
C LEU A 382 -6.74 -0.20 -11.49
N ALA A 383 -7.87 0.10 -10.84
CA ALA A 383 -7.95 1.13 -9.80
C ALA A 383 -7.04 0.80 -8.61
N GLY A 384 -7.04 -0.46 -8.16
CA GLY A 384 -6.13 -0.96 -7.13
C GLY A 384 -4.66 -0.79 -7.53
N LEU A 385 -4.28 -1.18 -8.75
CA LEU A 385 -2.93 -1.04 -9.29
C LEU A 385 -2.48 0.43 -9.33
N PHE A 386 -3.35 1.34 -9.78
CA PHE A 386 -3.08 2.78 -9.79
C PHE A 386 -2.88 3.38 -8.39
N ASN A 387 -3.40 2.77 -7.35
CA ASN A 387 -3.25 3.20 -5.96
C ASN A 387 -2.00 2.66 -5.27
N THR A 388 -1.30 1.70 -5.88
CA THR A 388 -0.01 1.21 -5.39
C THR A 388 1.07 2.28 -5.51
N ALA A 389 2.20 2.08 -4.82
CA ALA A 389 3.39 2.94 -4.97
C ALA A 389 3.87 2.99 -6.43
N PHE A 390 3.76 1.88 -7.17
CA PHE A 390 4.06 1.83 -8.60
C PHE A 390 3.07 2.68 -9.42
N GLY A 391 1.77 2.56 -9.17
CA GLY A 391 0.75 3.35 -9.86
C GLY A 391 0.87 4.85 -9.57
N GLN A 392 1.27 5.24 -8.36
CA GLN A 392 1.57 6.63 -8.02
C GLN A 392 2.81 7.13 -8.77
N LEU A 393 3.85 6.31 -8.89
CA LEU A 393 5.04 6.64 -9.68
C LEU A 393 4.68 6.80 -11.16
N TRP A 394 3.85 5.92 -11.72
CA TRP A 394 3.36 6.00 -13.09
C TRP A 394 2.58 7.30 -13.32
N ARG A 395 1.62 7.62 -12.48
CA ARG A 395 0.86 8.89 -12.58
C ARG A 395 1.76 10.12 -12.42
N GLY A 396 2.74 10.04 -11.52
CA GLY A 396 3.74 11.09 -11.33
C GLY A 396 4.58 11.34 -12.57
N SER A 397 4.99 10.29 -13.29
CA SER A 397 5.78 10.41 -14.53
C SER A 397 5.01 11.07 -15.67
N LEU A 398 3.69 10.98 -15.68
CA LEU A 398 2.81 11.61 -16.67
C LEU A 398 2.40 13.03 -16.29
N SER A 399 2.62 13.43 -15.04
CA SER A 399 2.19 14.73 -14.52
C SER A 399 3.14 15.84 -14.96
N SER A 400 2.56 17.02 -15.19
CA SER A 400 3.29 18.23 -15.57
C SER A 400 2.74 19.45 -14.82
N GLY A 401 3.59 20.47 -14.63
CA GLY A 401 3.25 21.69 -13.92
C GLY A 401 4.17 21.96 -12.75
N SER A 402 4.34 23.24 -12.42
CA SER A 402 5.32 23.71 -11.43
C SER A 402 4.77 23.87 -10.02
N THR A 403 3.48 24.18 -9.86
CA THR A 403 2.85 24.44 -8.55
C THR A 403 1.91 23.32 -8.13
N MET A 404 1.08 22.84 -9.04
CA MET A 404 0.24 21.65 -8.87
C MET A 404 0.40 20.79 -10.12
N ALA A 405 1.23 19.76 -10.01
CA ALA A 405 1.45 18.83 -11.11
C ALA A 405 0.17 18.07 -11.42
N ARG A 406 -0.30 18.14 -12.67
CA ARG A 406 -1.47 17.44 -13.17
C ARG A 406 -1.10 16.63 -14.40
N MET A 407 -1.76 15.52 -14.57
CA MET A 407 -1.66 14.69 -15.75
C MET A 407 -2.54 15.28 -16.87
N PRO A 408 -1.97 15.73 -18.00
CA PRO A 408 -2.77 16.16 -19.14
C PRO A 408 -3.34 14.95 -19.89
N LYS A 409 -4.51 15.13 -20.54
CA LYS A 409 -5.15 14.04 -21.32
C LYS A 409 -4.22 13.47 -22.40
N SER A 410 -3.48 14.33 -23.11
CA SER A 410 -2.53 13.89 -24.15
C SER A 410 -1.37 13.06 -23.61
N ALA A 411 -0.98 13.26 -22.34
CA ALA A 411 0.07 12.42 -21.73
C ALA A 411 -0.49 11.06 -21.31
N LEU A 412 -1.74 11.02 -20.88
CA LEU A 412 -2.45 9.78 -20.56
C LEU A 412 -2.68 8.95 -21.82
N GLU A 413 -3.21 9.55 -22.90
CA GLU A 413 -3.49 8.88 -24.16
C GLU A 413 -2.23 8.35 -24.90
N ALA A 414 -1.07 8.90 -24.58
CA ALA A 414 0.21 8.44 -25.11
C ALA A 414 0.98 7.52 -24.16
N ALA A 415 0.38 7.10 -23.05
CA ALA A 415 1.05 6.33 -22.02
C ALA A 415 0.85 4.83 -22.21
N ASP A 416 1.85 4.06 -21.74
CA ASP A 416 1.70 2.64 -21.56
C ASP A 416 1.15 2.35 -20.17
N ILE A 417 0.18 1.45 -20.06
CA ILE A 417 -0.29 0.86 -18.81
C ILE A 417 0.51 -0.41 -18.54
N TYR A 418 1.02 -0.56 -17.33
CA TYR A 418 1.84 -1.70 -16.96
C TYR A 418 0.99 -2.72 -16.20
N LEU A 419 0.86 -3.93 -16.75
CA LEU A 419 0.12 -5.04 -16.14
C LEU A 419 1.08 -6.21 -15.84
N PRO A 420 0.79 -7.06 -14.84
CA PRO A 420 1.54 -8.30 -14.67
C PRO A 420 1.41 -9.20 -15.89
N GLU A 421 2.52 -9.85 -16.27
CA GLU A 421 2.52 -10.89 -17.29
C GLU A 421 1.63 -12.04 -16.86
N ASP A 422 0.88 -12.72 -17.49
CA ASP A 422 0.02 -13.87 -17.09
C ASP A 422 -1.07 -13.57 -16.03
N CYS A 423 -1.57 -12.35 -15.94
CA CYS A 423 -2.63 -11.97 -15.01
C CYS A 423 -4.02 -11.99 -15.68
N GLY A 424 -4.59 -13.19 -15.87
CA GLY A 424 -5.95 -13.36 -16.37
C GLY A 424 -7.03 -12.83 -15.41
N ILE A 425 -8.26 -12.65 -15.90
CA ILE A 425 -9.37 -12.05 -15.12
C ILE A 425 -9.67 -12.81 -13.83
N GLU A 426 -9.57 -14.14 -13.83
CA GLU A 426 -9.78 -14.96 -12.62
C GLU A 426 -8.76 -14.59 -11.52
N LEU A 427 -7.48 -14.50 -11.87
CA LEU A 427 -6.44 -14.12 -10.94
C LEU A 427 -6.60 -12.67 -10.46
N GLN A 428 -7.02 -11.75 -11.34
CA GLN A 428 -7.33 -10.38 -10.95
C GLN A 428 -8.44 -10.34 -9.88
N GLN A 429 -9.46 -11.17 -10.02
CA GLN A 429 -10.55 -11.27 -9.05
C GLN A 429 -10.04 -11.79 -7.69
N GLU A 430 -9.20 -12.83 -7.69
CA GLU A 430 -8.59 -13.34 -6.47
C GLU A 430 -7.74 -12.28 -5.76
N VAL A 431 -6.99 -11.47 -6.52
CA VAL A 431 -6.19 -10.36 -5.98
C VAL A 431 -7.09 -9.32 -5.30
N ILE A 432 -8.22 -8.96 -5.92
CA ILE A 432 -9.17 -7.99 -5.34
C ILE A 432 -9.79 -8.55 -4.05
N GLU A 433 -10.25 -9.79 -4.05
CA GLU A 433 -10.80 -10.42 -2.85
C GLU A 433 -9.78 -10.48 -1.71
N CYS A 434 -8.51 -10.76 -2.05
CA CYS A 434 -7.41 -10.72 -1.07
C CYS A 434 -7.17 -9.30 -0.55
N GLN A 435 -7.17 -8.30 -1.43
CA GLN A 435 -7.01 -6.89 -1.07
C GLN A 435 -8.14 -6.40 -0.13
N ASP A 436 -9.37 -6.81 -0.37
CA ASP A 436 -10.51 -6.48 0.49
C ASP A 436 -10.33 -7.06 1.89
N ARG A 437 -9.89 -8.33 1.98
CA ARG A 437 -9.57 -8.96 3.27
C ARG A 437 -8.44 -8.22 3.99
N LEU A 438 -7.36 -7.84 3.29
CA LEU A 438 -6.26 -7.05 3.86
C LEU A 438 -6.72 -5.67 4.34
N SER A 439 -7.66 -5.06 3.62
CA SER A 439 -8.25 -3.78 3.99
C SER A 439 -9.06 -3.89 5.30
N LEU A 440 -9.87 -4.94 5.43
CA LEU A 440 -10.61 -5.23 6.66
C LEU A 440 -9.67 -5.49 7.85
N LEU A 441 -8.64 -6.31 7.66
CA LEU A 441 -7.61 -6.55 8.68
C LEU A 441 -6.89 -5.27 9.11
N THR A 442 -6.61 -4.38 8.15
CA THR A 442 -5.96 -3.09 8.44
C THR A 442 -6.85 -2.20 9.31
N VAL A 443 -8.16 -2.21 9.08
CA VAL A 443 -9.12 -1.48 9.93
C VAL A 443 -9.13 -2.08 11.34
N GLU A 444 -9.19 -3.40 11.46
CA GLU A 444 -9.18 -4.10 12.75
C GLU A 444 -7.90 -3.81 13.54
N ILE A 445 -6.73 -3.88 12.90
CA ILE A 445 -5.44 -3.56 13.53
C ILE A 445 -5.44 -2.12 14.06
N ARG A 446 -5.93 -1.16 13.29
CA ARG A 446 -6.02 0.25 13.72
C ARG A 446 -6.98 0.45 14.89
N GLU A 447 -8.07 -0.29 14.92
CA GLU A 447 -8.98 -0.27 16.07
C GLU A 447 -8.34 -0.83 17.33
N LEU A 448 -7.60 -1.95 17.22
CA LEU A 448 -6.86 -2.54 18.33
C LEU A 448 -5.76 -1.57 18.85
N GLU A 449 -5.02 -0.93 17.96
CA GLU A 449 -4.05 0.10 18.30
C GLU A 449 -4.72 1.26 19.06
N THR A 450 -5.85 1.74 18.58
CA THR A 450 -6.61 2.81 19.23
C THR A 450 -7.08 2.38 20.63
N ARG A 451 -7.61 1.16 20.77
CA ARG A 451 -8.06 0.60 22.07
C ARG A 451 -6.89 0.42 23.04
N LEU A 452 -5.70 0.04 22.57
CA LEU A 452 -4.51 -0.11 23.39
C LEU A 452 -4.17 1.20 24.12
N TRP A 453 -4.20 2.32 23.40
CA TRP A 453 -3.91 3.63 23.97
C TRP A 453 -5.04 4.19 24.85
N GLN A 454 -6.29 3.87 24.50
CA GLN A 454 -7.46 4.30 25.28
C GLN A 454 -7.64 3.51 26.60
N ARG A 455 -7.22 2.23 26.62
CA ARG A 455 -7.43 1.31 27.77
C ARG A 455 -6.17 0.47 28.03
N PRO A 456 -5.08 1.05 28.53
CA PRO A 456 -3.83 0.31 28.76
C PRO A 456 -3.97 -0.90 29.69
N ALA A 457 -4.94 -0.89 30.62
CA ALA A 457 -5.22 -2.03 31.51
C ALA A 457 -5.71 -3.29 30.75
N ALA A 458 -6.20 -3.15 29.53
CA ALA A 458 -6.65 -4.26 28.69
C ALA A 458 -5.54 -4.88 27.82
N VAL A 459 -4.28 -4.50 28.02
CA VAL A 459 -3.14 -4.92 27.17
C VAL A 459 -3.05 -6.44 26.97
N LYS A 460 -3.22 -7.25 28.02
CA LYS A 460 -3.16 -8.72 27.92
C LYS A 460 -4.28 -9.31 27.05
N ALA A 461 -5.50 -8.73 27.13
CA ALA A 461 -6.60 -9.16 26.28
C ALA A 461 -6.40 -8.75 24.81
N LEU A 462 -5.84 -7.55 24.57
CA LEU A 462 -5.51 -7.07 23.24
C LEU A 462 -4.34 -7.87 22.65
N GLU A 463 -3.33 -8.24 23.45
CA GLU A 463 -2.21 -9.08 23.02
C GLU A 463 -2.71 -10.43 22.51
N LYS A 464 -3.69 -11.04 23.16
CA LYS A 464 -4.33 -12.28 22.68
C LYS A 464 -5.01 -12.08 21.32
N GLN A 465 -5.70 -10.95 21.08
CA GLN A 465 -6.31 -10.64 19.79
C GLN A 465 -5.25 -10.38 18.71
N VAL A 466 -4.20 -9.63 19.00
CA VAL A 466 -3.07 -9.40 18.07
C VAL A 466 -2.38 -10.71 17.69
N ASN A 467 -2.19 -11.62 18.64
CA ASN A 467 -1.62 -12.94 18.37
C ASN A 467 -2.52 -13.78 17.46
N THR A 468 -3.84 -13.58 17.51
CA THR A 468 -4.78 -14.24 16.59
C THR A 468 -4.64 -13.72 15.16
N ILE A 469 -4.49 -12.41 14.99
CA ILE A 469 -4.29 -11.77 13.66
C ILE A 469 -2.93 -12.14 13.06
N ASN A 470 -1.88 -12.24 13.89
CA ASN A 470 -0.52 -12.53 13.43
C ASN A 470 -0.28 -14.01 13.08
N ARG A 471 -1.22 -14.91 13.38
CA ARG A 471 -1.09 -16.30 12.98
C ARG A 471 -1.38 -16.42 11.49
N GLU A 472 -0.51 -17.14 10.81
CA GLU A 472 -0.86 -17.70 9.51
C GLU A 472 -2.09 -18.59 9.73
N ASP A 473 -3.27 -18.11 9.34
CA ASP A 473 -4.54 -18.81 9.52
C ASP A 473 -4.65 -19.96 8.49
N ARG A 474 -3.69 -20.90 8.57
CA ARG A 474 -3.72 -22.09 7.74
C ARG A 474 -4.70 -23.10 8.32
N TYR A 475 -5.39 -23.77 7.43
CA TYR A 475 -6.31 -24.86 7.81
C TYR A 475 -5.58 -25.94 8.60
N GLU A 476 -4.37 -26.28 8.21
CA GLU A 476 -3.50 -27.26 8.83
C GLU A 476 -3.15 -26.89 10.27
N ASP A 477 -2.79 -25.64 10.52
CA ASP A 477 -2.44 -25.13 11.85
C ASP A 477 -3.64 -25.21 12.81
N TRP A 478 -4.84 -24.85 12.32
CA TRP A 478 -6.06 -25.01 13.09
C TRP A 478 -6.36 -26.48 13.42
N VAL A 479 -6.20 -27.39 12.46
CA VAL A 479 -6.43 -28.82 12.67
C VAL A 479 -5.47 -29.38 13.73
N GLU A 480 -4.22 -28.93 13.77
CA GLU A 480 -3.25 -29.34 14.80
C GLU A 480 -3.60 -28.87 16.23
N THR A 481 -4.48 -27.88 16.41
CA THR A 481 -4.95 -27.46 17.73
C THR A 481 -6.09 -28.32 18.28
N LEU A 482 -6.79 -29.05 17.43
CA LEU A 482 -7.97 -29.82 17.79
C LEU A 482 -7.63 -31.10 18.57
N PRO A 483 -8.55 -31.61 19.43
CA PRO A 483 -8.46 -32.96 19.95
C PRO A 483 -8.27 -34.00 18.83
N PHE A 484 -7.34 -34.93 19.02
CA PHE A 484 -6.98 -35.95 18.04
C PHE A 484 -8.20 -36.68 17.42
N PRO A 485 -9.26 -37.01 18.18
CA PRO A 485 -10.47 -37.61 17.63
C PRO A 485 -11.08 -36.82 16.47
N LEU A 486 -10.94 -35.50 16.46
CA LEU A 486 -11.46 -34.62 15.43
C LEU A 486 -10.39 -34.25 14.40
N ALA A 487 -9.17 -33.98 14.86
CA ALA A 487 -8.04 -33.59 14.04
C ALA A 487 -7.67 -34.66 13.00
N SER A 488 -7.61 -35.92 13.43
CA SER A 488 -7.22 -37.05 12.56
C SER A 488 -8.18 -37.24 11.39
N ILE A 489 -9.49 -37.06 11.61
CA ILE A 489 -10.50 -37.20 10.56
C ILE A 489 -10.45 -36.00 9.59
N LEU A 490 -10.31 -34.78 10.11
CA LEU A 490 -10.18 -33.60 9.25
C LEU A 490 -8.93 -33.62 8.40
N TRP A 491 -7.81 -34.10 8.96
CA TRP A 491 -6.58 -34.30 8.21
C TRP A 491 -6.75 -35.29 7.06
N SER A 492 -7.43 -36.42 7.31
CA SER A 492 -7.80 -37.37 6.26
C SER A 492 -8.66 -36.75 5.17
N CYS A 493 -9.61 -35.86 5.54
CA CYS A 493 -10.42 -35.12 4.56
C CYS A 493 -9.60 -34.18 3.67
N HIS A 494 -8.51 -33.64 4.21
CA HIS A 494 -7.67 -32.66 3.51
C HIS A 494 -6.59 -33.32 2.64
N THR A 495 -5.97 -34.39 3.09
CA THR A 495 -4.79 -34.99 2.44
C THR A 495 -5.12 -36.05 1.40
N GLN A 496 -6.27 -36.68 1.49
CA GLN A 496 -6.61 -37.79 0.59
C GLN A 496 -7.44 -37.30 -0.60
N THR A 497 -6.91 -37.52 -1.80
CA THR A 497 -7.63 -37.34 -3.05
C THR A 497 -8.52 -38.57 -3.31
N GLY A 498 -9.78 -38.37 -3.68
CA GLY A 498 -10.73 -39.44 -3.96
C GLY A 498 -11.90 -38.94 -4.78
N SER A 499 -12.80 -39.85 -5.15
CA SER A 499 -14.06 -39.50 -5.81
C SER A 499 -14.88 -38.54 -4.97
N SER A 500 -15.78 -37.78 -5.61
CA SER A 500 -16.70 -36.88 -4.90
C SER A 500 -17.50 -37.60 -3.81
N LYS A 501 -17.82 -38.87 -4.00
CA LYS A 501 -18.51 -39.72 -3.04
C LYS A 501 -17.65 -40.03 -1.81
N GLU A 502 -16.40 -40.42 -1.98
CA GLU A 502 -15.47 -40.70 -0.88
C GLU A 502 -15.19 -39.44 -0.06
N GLN A 503 -15.01 -38.30 -0.74
CA GLN A 503 -14.86 -37.02 -0.04
C GLN A 503 -16.10 -36.63 0.78
N TYR A 504 -17.30 -36.91 0.25
CA TYR A 504 -18.56 -36.74 0.97
C TYR A 504 -18.61 -37.60 2.23
N GLU A 505 -18.31 -38.90 2.12
CA GLU A 505 -18.35 -39.84 3.25
C GLU A 505 -17.38 -39.45 4.37
N ARG A 506 -16.15 -39.03 4.03
CA ARG A 506 -15.14 -38.55 4.99
C ARG A 506 -15.61 -37.31 5.76
N LYS A 507 -16.17 -36.31 5.04
CA LYS A 507 -16.71 -35.12 5.70
C LYS A 507 -17.91 -35.44 6.59
N LEU A 508 -18.71 -36.40 6.22
CA LEU A 508 -19.81 -36.89 7.04
C LEU A 508 -19.31 -37.54 8.33
N HIS A 509 -18.27 -38.39 8.25
CA HIS A 509 -17.60 -38.98 9.40
C HIS A 509 -17.05 -37.95 10.38
N PHE A 510 -16.52 -36.82 9.88
CA PHE A 510 -16.11 -35.74 10.76
C PHE A 510 -17.29 -35.17 11.59
N PHE A 511 -18.43 -34.92 10.96
CA PHE A 511 -19.60 -34.39 11.68
C PHE A 511 -20.21 -35.41 12.65
N GLU A 512 -20.15 -36.70 12.32
CA GLU A 512 -20.56 -37.79 13.17
C GLU A 512 -19.68 -37.88 14.42
N ALA A 513 -18.35 -37.88 14.23
CA ALA A 513 -17.38 -37.83 15.31
C ALA A 513 -17.49 -36.56 16.17
N LEU A 514 -17.75 -35.42 15.55
CA LEU A 514 -17.96 -34.16 16.26
C LEU A 514 -19.22 -34.21 17.15
N ALA A 515 -20.34 -34.74 16.63
CA ALA A 515 -21.56 -34.89 17.39
C ALA A 515 -21.36 -35.84 18.58
N GLU A 516 -20.67 -36.95 18.37
CA GLU A 516 -20.33 -37.91 19.42
C GLU A 516 -19.42 -37.30 20.48
N PHE A 517 -18.32 -36.66 20.08
CA PHE A 517 -17.38 -36.02 20.99
C PHE A 517 -18.08 -34.98 21.88
N ILE A 518 -18.87 -34.06 21.30
CA ILE A 518 -19.64 -33.05 22.04
C ILE A 518 -20.68 -33.70 22.94
N GLY A 519 -21.38 -34.72 22.43
CA GLY A 519 -22.34 -35.50 23.23
C GLY A 519 -21.70 -36.18 24.44
N VAL A 520 -20.54 -36.80 24.25
CA VAL A 520 -19.75 -37.44 25.30
C VAL A 520 -19.29 -36.42 26.36
N VAL A 521 -18.77 -35.25 25.94
CA VAL A 521 -18.40 -34.19 26.87
C VAL A 521 -19.58 -33.76 27.75
N HIS A 522 -20.71 -33.51 27.12
CA HIS A 522 -21.93 -33.14 27.86
C HIS A 522 -22.41 -34.21 28.83
N MET A 523 -22.55 -35.45 28.37
CA MET A 523 -22.98 -36.56 29.25
C MET A 523 -21.99 -36.79 30.38
N SER A 524 -20.69 -36.63 30.14
CA SER A 524 -19.64 -36.75 31.14
C SER A 524 -19.82 -35.73 32.26
N ALA A 525 -20.05 -34.48 31.90
CA ALA A 525 -20.29 -33.39 32.85
C ALA A 525 -21.55 -33.66 33.72
N TYR A 526 -22.68 -33.98 33.09
CA TYR A 526 -23.91 -34.21 33.81
C TYR A 526 -23.93 -35.49 34.65
N SER A 527 -23.37 -36.60 34.16
CA SER A 527 -23.29 -37.86 34.87
C SER A 527 -22.35 -37.84 36.08
N ALA A 528 -21.50 -36.84 36.21
CA ALA A 528 -20.67 -36.61 37.39
C ALA A 528 -21.50 -36.09 38.60
N ASN A 529 -22.68 -35.49 38.37
CA ASN A 529 -23.60 -35.01 39.41
C ASN A 529 -24.88 -35.83 39.37
N GLU A 530 -25.09 -36.69 40.38
CA GLU A 530 -26.18 -37.67 40.43
C GLU A 530 -27.56 -37.02 40.38
N GLY A 531 -27.77 -35.90 41.08
CA GLY A 531 -29.06 -35.21 41.10
C GLY A 531 -29.45 -34.62 39.76
N LEU A 532 -28.50 -33.93 39.11
CA LEU A 532 -28.70 -33.34 37.77
C LEU A 532 -28.83 -34.42 36.70
N TRP A 533 -28.15 -35.57 36.87
CA TRP A 533 -28.28 -36.68 35.95
C TRP A 533 -29.66 -37.28 35.99
N GLN A 534 -30.18 -37.65 37.19
CA GLN A 534 -31.49 -38.26 37.36
C GLN A 534 -32.62 -37.39 36.80
N ASP A 535 -32.54 -36.07 36.99
CA ASP A 535 -33.50 -35.09 36.43
C ASP A 535 -33.38 -35.01 34.88
N SER A 536 -32.17 -35.13 34.33
CA SER A 536 -31.93 -35.02 32.88
C SER A 536 -32.23 -36.31 32.12
N GLN A 537 -31.98 -37.47 32.73
CA GLN A 537 -32.06 -38.79 32.10
C GLN A 537 -33.45 -39.09 31.53
N LYS A 538 -34.51 -38.84 32.31
CA LYS A 538 -35.90 -39.09 31.86
C LYS A 538 -36.26 -38.24 30.65
N GLN A 539 -35.82 -36.97 30.66
CA GLN A 539 -36.08 -36.02 29.56
C GLN A 539 -35.25 -36.40 28.32
N LEU A 540 -34.00 -36.82 28.51
CA LEU A 540 -33.14 -37.28 27.43
C LEU A 540 -33.73 -38.56 26.78
N ASN A 541 -34.14 -39.56 27.56
CA ASN A 541 -34.72 -40.79 27.03
C ASN A 541 -35.98 -40.46 26.19
N ALA A 542 -36.85 -39.58 26.68
CA ALA A 542 -38.03 -39.14 25.94
C ALA A 542 -37.65 -38.46 24.60
N ALA A 543 -36.55 -37.68 24.57
CA ALA A 543 -36.09 -37.05 23.35
C ALA A 543 -35.48 -38.07 22.35
N LEU A 544 -34.78 -39.09 22.86
CA LEU A 544 -34.23 -40.17 22.02
C LEU A 544 -35.38 -41.04 21.46
N ASP A 545 -36.37 -41.37 22.26
CA ASP A 545 -37.56 -42.13 21.82
C ASP A 545 -38.35 -41.37 20.75
N GLN A 546 -38.53 -40.06 20.93
CA GLN A 546 -39.15 -39.20 19.93
C GLN A 546 -38.34 -39.21 18.62
N GLY A 547 -37.02 -39.21 18.69
CA GLY A 547 -36.10 -39.33 17.57
C GLY A 547 -36.01 -40.73 16.96
N LYS A 548 -36.62 -41.73 17.59
CA LYS A 548 -36.53 -43.15 17.21
C LYS A 548 -35.08 -43.68 17.15
N VAL A 549 -34.27 -43.25 18.11
CA VAL A 549 -32.86 -43.65 18.25
C VAL A 549 -32.56 -44.07 19.69
N SER A 550 -31.50 -44.86 19.89
CA SER A 550 -31.07 -45.30 21.21
C SER A 550 -29.58 -45.25 21.40
N LEU A 551 -29.09 -45.26 22.65
CA LEU A 551 -27.67 -45.41 22.96
C LEU A 551 -27.15 -46.84 22.76
N GLU A 552 -27.99 -47.87 22.83
CA GLU A 552 -27.58 -49.26 22.54
C GLU A 552 -27.05 -49.40 21.11
N ARG A 553 -27.65 -48.64 20.18
CA ARG A 553 -27.26 -48.54 18.80
C ARG A 553 -27.12 -47.09 18.41
N ALA A 554 -26.04 -46.49 18.87
CA ALA A 554 -25.78 -45.06 18.66
C ALA A 554 -25.51 -44.78 17.17
N THR A 555 -26.15 -43.73 16.68
CA THR A 555 -25.99 -43.23 15.30
C THR A 555 -25.69 -41.73 15.37
N PHE A 556 -25.31 -41.12 14.24
CA PHE A 556 -25.17 -39.68 14.15
C PHE A 556 -26.39 -38.92 14.73
N GLY A 557 -27.59 -39.38 14.39
CA GLY A 557 -28.85 -38.81 14.93
C GLY A 557 -28.95 -38.90 16.47
N THR A 558 -28.50 -40.02 17.07
CA THR A 558 -28.44 -40.20 18.53
C THR A 558 -27.57 -39.12 19.16
N TRP A 559 -26.34 -38.96 18.66
CA TRP A 559 -25.36 -38.03 19.18
C TRP A 559 -25.77 -36.53 18.94
N ALA A 560 -26.38 -36.24 17.79
CA ALA A 560 -26.89 -34.91 17.50
C ALA A 560 -28.05 -34.48 18.44
N ILE A 561 -28.92 -35.44 18.80
CA ILE A 561 -29.97 -35.20 19.79
C ILE A 561 -29.38 -34.99 21.17
N ILE A 562 -28.42 -35.81 21.62
CA ILE A 562 -27.73 -35.67 22.91
C ILE A 562 -27.03 -34.32 23.01
N ALA A 563 -26.23 -33.94 22.01
CA ALA A 563 -25.54 -32.66 21.98
C ALA A 563 -26.51 -31.47 22.00
N GLY A 564 -27.61 -31.57 21.25
CA GLY A 564 -28.66 -30.53 21.22
C GLY A 564 -29.41 -30.38 22.54
N PHE A 565 -29.78 -31.50 23.16
CA PHE A 565 -30.50 -31.54 24.43
C PHE A 565 -29.67 -30.90 25.56
N PHE A 566 -28.45 -31.41 25.78
CA PHE A 566 -27.58 -30.88 26.84
C PHE A 566 -27.08 -29.46 26.51
N GLY A 567 -26.75 -29.14 25.26
CA GLY A 567 -26.38 -27.80 24.89
C GLY A 567 -27.45 -26.76 25.21
N LYS A 568 -28.75 -27.09 24.99
CA LYS A 568 -29.88 -26.22 25.37
C LYS A 568 -30.00 -26.11 26.90
N LYS A 569 -29.92 -27.24 27.63
CA LYS A 569 -30.04 -27.28 29.09
C LYS A 569 -28.89 -26.50 29.75
N SER A 570 -27.66 -26.68 29.29
CA SER A 570 -26.45 -26.01 29.78
C SER A 570 -26.47 -24.49 29.54
N ARG A 571 -27.00 -24.03 28.41
CA ARG A 571 -27.20 -22.57 28.18
C ARG A 571 -28.17 -21.99 29.21
N GLY A 572 -29.26 -22.71 29.53
CA GLY A 572 -30.22 -22.28 30.54
C GLY A 572 -29.62 -22.22 31.93
N LEU A 573 -28.79 -23.22 32.29
CA LEU A 573 -28.08 -23.25 33.57
C LEU A 573 -27.00 -22.17 33.65
N LEU A 574 -26.21 -21.98 32.61
CA LEU A 574 -25.15 -20.97 32.58
C LEU A 574 -25.66 -19.54 32.78
N ALA A 575 -26.90 -19.28 32.33
CA ALA A 575 -27.56 -17.99 32.55
C ALA A 575 -28.05 -17.78 33.99
N LYS A 576 -28.30 -18.86 34.76
CA LYS A 576 -28.88 -18.81 36.10
C LYS A 576 -27.87 -19.11 37.20
N GLU A 577 -27.02 -20.11 36.98
CA GLU A 577 -26.14 -20.72 37.97
C GLU A 577 -24.78 -21.01 37.31
N ALA A 578 -24.03 -19.97 36.93
CA ALA A 578 -22.78 -20.09 36.19
C ALA A 578 -21.74 -20.93 36.95
N ASP A 579 -21.61 -20.75 38.26
CA ASP A 579 -20.66 -21.47 39.11
C ASP A 579 -20.90 -22.97 39.11
N LEU A 580 -22.17 -23.40 39.10
CA LEU A 580 -22.52 -24.81 38.98
C LEU A 580 -22.09 -25.39 37.64
N VAL A 581 -22.26 -24.62 36.56
CA VAL A 581 -21.83 -25.07 35.21
C VAL A 581 -20.32 -25.15 35.13
N PHE A 582 -19.58 -24.20 35.70
CA PHE A 582 -18.10 -24.23 35.77
C PHE A 582 -17.65 -25.49 36.57
N GLU A 583 -18.28 -25.81 37.67
CA GLU A 583 -17.98 -27.02 38.43
C GLU A 583 -18.31 -28.31 37.67
N LEU A 584 -19.42 -28.36 36.94
CA LEU A 584 -19.81 -29.52 36.14
C LEU A 584 -18.80 -29.84 35.03
N TYR A 585 -18.35 -28.80 34.31
CA TYR A 585 -17.46 -28.95 33.20
C TYR A 585 -15.97 -28.84 33.62
N LYS A 586 -15.70 -28.70 34.91
CA LYS A 586 -14.35 -28.60 35.49
C LYS A 586 -13.48 -27.54 34.77
N THR A 587 -14.08 -26.39 34.52
CA THR A 587 -13.42 -25.28 33.79
C THR A 587 -13.89 -23.92 34.30
N SER A 588 -13.01 -22.92 34.25
CA SER A 588 -13.33 -21.52 34.46
C SER A 588 -13.50 -20.75 33.12
N SER A 589 -13.26 -21.39 31.98
CA SER A 589 -13.37 -20.74 30.68
C SER A 589 -14.83 -20.64 30.21
N ARG A 590 -15.33 -19.42 30.22
CA ARG A 590 -16.65 -19.11 29.66
C ARG A 590 -16.66 -19.30 28.13
N GLU A 591 -15.54 -19.09 27.48
CA GLU A 591 -15.37 -19.19 26.02
C GLU A 591 -15.54 -20.65 25.56
N LEU A 592 -14.88 -21.61 26.23
CA LEU A 592 -15.08 -23.03 25.96
C LEU A 592 -16.56 -23.42 26.13
N LEU A 593 -17.19 -22.99 27.23
CA LEU A 593 -18.59 -23.33 27.46
C LEU A 593 -19.53 -22.74 26.42
N GLN A 594 -19.27 -21.50 25.97
CA GLN A 594 -20.04 -20.88 24.89
C GLN A 594 -19.87 -21.64 23.56
N THR A 595 -18.67 -22.13 23.29
CA THR A 595 -18.38 -22.97 22.12
C THR A 595 -19.10 -24.31 22.19
N LEU A 596 -18.96 -25.06 23.29
CA LEU A 596 -19.59 -26.35 23.47
C LEU A 596 -21.14 -26.24 23.45
N PHE A 597 -21.70 -25.15 23.97
CA PHE A 597 -23.14 -24.91 24.02
C PHE A 597 -23.68 -24.15 22.82
N SER A 598 -22.87 -23.90 21.79
CA SER A 598 -23.25 -23.09 20.62
C SER A 598 -24.52 -23.60 19.95
N LYS A 599 -25.54 -22.74 19.86
CA LYS A 599 -26.77 -23.06 19.11
C LYS A 599 -26.48 -23.27 17.63
N LYS A 600 -25.54 -22.48 17.08
CA LYS A 600 -25.11 -22.57 15.65
C LYS A 600 -24.48 -23.94 15.37
N LEU A 601 -23.61 -24.43 16.29
CA LEU A 601 -23.00 -25.76 16.19
C LEU A 601 -24.06 -26.87 16.17
N VAL A 602 -25.01 -26.85 17.12
CA VAL A 602 -26.12 -27.82 17.16
C VAL A 602 -26.96 -27.79 15.88
N THR A 603 -27.24 -26.60 15.35
CA THR A 603 -27.98 -26.45 14.09
C THR A 603 -27.23 -27.07 12.94
N ILE A 604 -25.91 -26.84 12.82
CA ILE A 604 -25.05 -27.46 11.80
C ILE A 604 -25.12 -28.99 11.88
N LEU A 605 -24.97 -29.57 13.08
CA LEU A 605 -25.06 -31.02 13.28
C LEU A 605 -26.42 -31.60 12.85
N GLN A 606 -27.52 -30.92 13.18
CA GLN A 606 -28.87 -31.33 12.76
C GLN A 606 -29.06 -31.25 11.24
N GLU A 607 -28.61 -30.18 10.60
CA GLU A 607 -28.69 -30.02 9.16
C GLU A 607 -27.87 -31.11 8.42
N VAL A 608 -26.65 -31.40 8.88
CA VAL A 608 -25.83 -32.45 8.28
C VAL A 608 -26.45 -33.82 8.50
N ASN A 609 -27.04 -34.10 9.69
CA ASN A 609 -27.75 -35.34 9.91
C ASN A 609 -28.97 -35.49 8.95
N ASN A 610 -29.67 -34.40 8.68
CA ASN A 610 -30.78 -34.42 7.72
C ASN A 610 -30.27 -34.73 6.29
N VAL A 611 -29.13 -34.10 5.89
CA VAL A 611 -28.48 -34.42 4.61
C VAL A 611 -28.13 -35.90 4.53
N ARG A 612 -27.48 -36.45 5.58
CA ARG A 612 -27.17 -37.89 5.65
C ARG A 612 -28.40 -38.76 5.45
N ASN A 613 -29.51 -38.49 6.19
CA ASN A 613 -30.73 -39.27 6.13
C ASN A 613 -31.41 -39.24 4.77
N ASN A 614 -31.38 -38.08 4.09
CA ASN A 614 -31.96 -37.95 2.76
C ASN A 614 -31.19 -38.75 1.70
N PHE A 615 -29.88 -38.89 1.85
CA PHE A 615 -29.04 -39.64 0.89
C PHE A 615 -28.81 -41.10 1.29
N SER A 616 -28.89 -41.49 2.56
CA SER A 616 -28.71 -42.87 2.99
C SER A 616 -29.82 -43.82 2.50
N GLY A 617 -31.01 -43.30 2.16
CA GLY A 617 -32.09 -44.06 1.49
C GLY A 617 -31.83 -44.38 0.02
N HIS A 618 -30.83 -43.76 -0.59
CA HIS A 618 -30.56 -43.83 -2.02
C HIS A 618 -29.09 -44.13 -2.40
N VAL A 619 -28.34 -44.78 -1.49
CA VAL A 619 -26.89 -45.03 -1.59
C VAL A 619 -26.40 -45.69 -2.90
N GLY A 620 -27.31 -46.23 -3.72
CA GLY A 620 -26.96 -46.73 -5.07
C GLY A 620 -27.11 -45.72 -6.24
N ALA A 621 -27.61 -44.49 -6.00
CA ALA A 621 -28.05 -43.59 -7.07
C ALA A 621 -27.54 -42.12 -6.94
N MET A 622 -26.61 -41.80 -6.04
CA MET A 622 -26.07 -40.44 -5.98
C MET A 622 -25.20 -40.21 -7.22
N SER A 623 -25.55 -39.20 -8.03
CA SER A 623 -24.70 -38.77 -9.15
C SER A 623 -23.45 -38.04 -8.65
N ASP A 624 -22.34 -38.08 -9.40
CA ASP A 624 -21.13 -37.34 -9.06
C ASP A 624 -21.41 -35.81 -8.94
N ARG A 625 -22.34 -35.29 -9.68
CA ARG A 625 -22.77 -33.89 -9.62
C ARG A 625 -23.46 -33.55 -8.28
N ASP A 626 -24.35 -34.43 -7.81
CA ASP A 626 -25.04 -34.25 -6.53
C ASP A 626 -24.04 -34.37 -5.38
N ALA A 627 -23.10 -35.33 -5.48
CA ALA A 627 -22.03 -35.50 -4.52
C ALA A 627 -21.11 -34.26 -4.45
N ALA A 628 -20.78 -33.65 -5.58
CA ALA A 628 -19.99 -32.42 -5.64
C ALA A 628 -20.72 -31.24 -4.95
N GLN A 629 -21.99 -31.02 -5.25
CA GLN A 629 -22.78 -29.94 -4.63
C GLN A 629 -22.91 -30.11 -3.11
N VAL A 630 -23.11 -31.33 -2.62
CA VAL A 630 -23.19 -31.62 -1.19
C VAL A 630 -21.81 -31.45 -0.54
N ASN A 631 -20.71 -31.82 -1.23
CA ASN A 631 -19.35 -31.60 -0.74
C ASN A 631 -19.06 -30.13 -0.46
N ASP A 632 -19.46 -29.21 -1.34
CA ASP A 632 -19.25 -27.78 -1.15
C ASP A 632 -20.07 -27.27 0.06
N SER A 633 -21.31 -27.76 0.20
CA SER A 633 -22.11 -27.45 1.39
C SER A 633 -21.46 -27.94 2.68
N LEU A 634 -20.90 -29.16 2.70
CA LEU A 634 -20.21 -29.70 3.88
C LEU A 634 -18.89 -28.94 4.16
N LYS A 635 -18.16 -28.55 3.12
CA LYS A 635 -16.95 -27.71 3.23
C LYS A 635 -17.29 -26.37 3.91
N SER A 636 -18.35 -25.69 3.48
CA SER A 636 -18.82 -24.45 4.10
C SER A 636 -19.22 -24.65 5.57
N LYS A 637 -19.80 -25.80 5.91
CA LYS A 637 -20.17 -26.14 7.29
C LYS A 637 -18.94 -26.45 8.16
N ILE A 638 -17.89 -27.08 7.62
CA ILE A 638 -16.60 -27.24 8.32
C ILE A 638 -15.99 -25.87 8.60
N GLN A 639 -16.04 -24.94 7.65
CA GLN A 639 -15.57 -23.57 7.87
C GLN A 639 -16.37 -22.86 8.98
N ALA A 640 -17.68 -23.04 9.01
CA ALA A 640 -18.52 -22.49 10.10
C ALA A 640 -18.20 -23.12 11.47
N VAL A 641 -17.82 -24.39 11.52
CA VAL A 641 -17.32 -25.04 12.77
C VAL A 641 -16.00 -24.43 13.20
N ARG A 642 -15.07 -24.18 12.23
CA ARG A 642 -13.80 -23.52 12.51
C ARG A 642 -14.00 -22.13 13.13
N GLU A 643 -14.90 -21.35 12.57
CA GLU A 643 -15.25 -20.03 13.13
C GLU A 643 -15.85 -20.12 14.56
N ILE A 644 -16.68 -21.13 14.84
CA ILE A 644 -17.26 -21.35 16.18
C ILE A 644 -16.18 -21.77 17.17
N PHE A 645 -15.26 -22.62 16.77
CA PHE A 645 -14.19 -23.14 17.61
C PHE A 645 -13.11 -22.09 17.86
N GLY A 646 -12.80 -21.25 16.88
CA GLY A 646 -11.74 -20.27 17.00
C GLY A 646 -10.45 -20.92 17.51
N ILE A 647 -9.87 -20.33 18.55
CA ILE A 647 -8.63 -20.78 19.21
C ILE A 647 -8.85 -21.54 20.51
N VAL A 648 -10.11 -21.85 20.86
CA VAL A 648 -10.47 -22.44 22.17
C VAL A 648 -9.70 -23.70 22.49
N TRP A 649 -9.45 -24.54 21.48
CA TRP A 649 -8.73 -25.81 21.65
C TRP A 649 -7.21 -25.68 21.85
N GLU A 650 -6.65 -24.49 21.74
CA GLU A 650 -5.23 -24.27 22.05
C GLU A 650 -4.96 -24.30 23.56
N ASP A 651 -5.90 -23.76 24.33
CA ASP A 651 -5.81 -23.71 25.78
C ASP A 651 -6.28 -25.02 26.42
N PHE A 652 -7.30 -25.69 25.82
CA PHE A 652 -7.85 -26.93 26.33
C PHE A 652 -7.18 -28.13 25.70
N ARG A 653 -6.86 -29.13 26.54
CA ARG A 653 -6.17 -30.33 26.10
C ARG A 653 -6.95 -31.57 26.46
N LEU A 654 -7.05 -32.49 25.50
CA LEU A 654 -7.47 -33.83 25.76
C LEU A 654 -6.24 -34.63 26.18
N ILE A 655 -6.26 -35.23 27.37
CA ILE A 655 -5.12 -35.96 27.91
C ILE A 655 -5.49 -37.41 28.30
N LEU A 656 -4.49 -38.26 28.29
CA LEU A 656 -4.55 -39.63 28.78
C LEU A 656 -3.49 -39.81 29.87
N PRO A 657 -3.86 -39.82 31.17
CA PRO A 657 -2.92 -40.06 32.26
C PRO A 657 -2.31 -41.44 32.21
N GLU A 658 -0.99 -41.54 32.50
CA GLU A 658 -0.22 -42.76 32.51
C GLU A 658 0.35 -43.08 33.90
N ASP A 659 1.06 -42.13 34.49
CA ASP A 659 1.73 -42.27 35.77
C ASP A 659 1.30 -41.15 36.72
N CYS A 660 1.14 -41.51 38.00
CA CYS A 660 0.76 -40.53 39.03
C CYS A 660 1.77 -40.50 40.18
N ARG A 661 2.16 -39.32 40.61
CA ARG A 661 2.91 -39.06 41.81
C ARG A 661 2.11 -38.18 42.76
N PHE A 662 1.92 -38.62 43.97
CA PHE A 662 1.28 -37.79 45.01
C PHE A 662 2.33 -36.86 45.62
N THR A 663 1.97 -35.59 45.78
CA THR A 663 2.84 -34.53 46.33
C THR A 663 2.04 -33.75 47.39
N ASP A 664 2.73 -32.92 48.18
CA ASP A 664 2.05 -32.05 49.18
C ASP A 664 1.08 -31.04 48.53
N ALA A 665 1.23 -30.75 47.26
CA ALA A 665 0.41 -29.83 46.49
C ALA A 665 -0.77 -30.51 45.75
N GLY A 666 -0.87 -31.83 45.79
CA GLY A 666 -1.89 -32.62 45.08
C GLY A 666 -1.27 -33.75 44.25
N PHE A 667 -1.85 -34.00 43.08
CA PHE A 667 -1.47 -35.10 42.20
C PHE A 667 -0.66 -34.55 40.99
N GLU A 668 0.50 -35.10 40.78
CA GLU A 668 1.33 -34.85 39.58
C GLU A 668 1.21 -36.05 38.62
N TYR A 669 0.67 -35.77 37.43
CA TYR A 669 0.45 -36.81 36.41
C TYR A 669 1.38 -36.58 35.23
N LYS A 670 2.06 -37.68 34.80
CA LYS A 670 2.59 -37.75 33.45
C LYS A 670 1.48 -38.23 32.54
N ALA A 671 1.10 -37.44 31.55
CA ALA A 671 -0.03 -37.75 30.69
C ALA A 671 0.33 -37.50 29.21
N LYS A 672 -0.21 -38.33 28.33
CA LYS A 672 -0.15 -38.11 26.88
C LYS A 672 -1.14 -37.00 26.49
N ILE A 673 -0.68 -36.10 25.66
CA ILE A 673 -1.51 -35.05 25.06
C ILE A 673 -2.12 -35.60 23.78
N ILE A 674 -3.44 -35.76 23.77
CA ILE A 674 -4.22 -36.34 22.69
C ILE A 674 -4.74 -35.19 21.78
N THR A 675 -3.82 -34.47 21.11
CA THR A 675 -4.11 -33.29 20.30
C THR A 675 -3.33 -33.35 18.98
N GLY A 676 -3.87 -32.75 17.93
CA GLY A 676 -3.27 -32.71 16.61
C GLY A 676 -3.46 -33.99 15.80
N THR A 677 -2.70 -34.13 14.71
CA THR A 677 -2.90 -35.18 13.71
C THR A 677 -1.88 -36.33 13.81
N ARG A 678 -0.80 -36.16 14.58
CA ARG A 678 0.35 -37.04 14.57
C ARG A 678 0.42 -37.95 15.79
N THR A 679 0.91 -39.20 15.56
CA THR A 679 1.34 -40.15 16.59
C THR A 679 2.83 -40.46 16.39
N PRO A 680 3.60 -40.81 17.45
CA PRO A 680 3.18 -40.97 18.84
C PRO A 680 2.87 -39.64 19.55
N PHE A 681 1.97 -39.69 20.52
CA PHE A 681 1.57 -38.51 21.30
C PHE A 681 2.71 -38.02 22.18
N ARG A 682 2.80 -36.70 22.35
CA ARG A 682 3.72 -36.06 23.31
C ARG A 682 3.21 -36.28 24.73
N SER A 683 4.11 -36.46 25.68
CA SER A 683 3.80 -36.49 27.10
C SER A 683 4.19 -35.19 27.77
N ASP A 684 3.37 -34.76 28.73
CA ASP A 684 3.65 -33.58 29.56
C ASP A 684 3.24 -33.85 31.01
N THR A 685 3.64 -32.98 31.93
CA THR A 685 3.34 -33.10 33.36
C THR A 685 2.19 -32.18 33.73
N PHE A 686 1.18 -32.71 34.41
CA PHE A 686 -0.03 -31.98 34.85
C PHE A 686 -0.20 -32.07 36.36
N HIS A 687 -0.49 -30.96 37.01
CA HIS A 687 -0.77 -30.89 38.45
C HIS A 687 -2.26 -30.69 38.66
N THR A 688 -2.89 -31.61 39.42
CA THR A 688 -4.33 -31.58 39.68
C THR A 688 -4.63 -31.69 41.14
N THR A 689 -5.75 -31.12 41.55
CA THR A 689 -6.27 -31.21 42.94
C THR A 689 -7.13 -32.46 43.15
N GLU A 690 -7.62 -33.03 42.05
CA GLU A 690 -8.43 -34.24 42.06
C GLU A 690 -7.71 -35.42 41.42
N PRO A 691 -7.91 -36.66 41.93
CA PRO A 691 -7.25 -37.82 41.33
C PRO A 691 -7.85 -38.17 39.96
N MET A 692 -6.98 -38.54 39.01
CA MET A 692 -7.38 -38.99 37.68
C MET A 692 -7.15 -40.52 37.55
N LYS A 693 -8.03 -41.18 36.81
CA LYS A 693 -7.94 -42.64 36.56
C LYS A 693 -7.13 -42.88 35.31
N ASP A 694 -6.12 -43.76 35.44
CA ASP A 694 -5.30 -44.15 34.32
C ASP A 694 -6.09 -44.81 33.19
N GLY A 695 -5.66 -44.58 31.94
CA GLY A 695 -6.34 -45.12 30.75
C GLY A 695 -7.71 -44.50 30.45
N SER A 696 -8.14 -43.46 31.16
CA SER A 696 -9.34 -42.66 30.85
C SER A 696 -8.97 -41.33 30.23
N LEU A 697 -9.74 -40.87 29.26
CA LEU A 697 -9.58 -39.53 28.67
C LEU A 697 -10.09 -38.45 29.58
N TYR A 698 -9.36 -37.35 29.71
CA TYR A 698 -9.75 -36.16 30.44
C TYR A 698 -9.62 -34.92 29.56
N LEU A 699 -10.63 -34.06 29.63
CA LEU A 699 -10.53 -32.71 29.11
C LEU A 699 -10.04 -31.81 30.24
N ILE A 700 -8.88 -31.19 30.07
CA ILE A 700 -8.22 -30.42 31.11
C ILE A 700 -8.28 -28.93 30.83
N SER A 701 -8.52 -28.13 31.87
CA SER A 701 -8.59 -26.68 31.84
C SER A 701 -7.21 -26.04 31.73
N PRO A 702 -7.10 -24.77 31.29
CA PRO A 702 -5.82 -24.05 31.19
C PRO A 702 -5.07 -23.93 32.52
N ASP A 703 -5.77 -23.89 33.63
CA ASP A 703 -5.19 -23.83 34.99
C ASP A 703 -4.63 -25.19 35.48
N HIS A 704 -4.90 -26.26 34.75
CA HIS A 704 -4.47 -27.63 35.02
C HIS A 704 -4.80 -28.17 36.41
N THR A 705 -5.71 -27.52 37.15
CA THR A 705 -6.07 -27.93 38.53
C THR A 705 -7.16 -28.95 38.56
N ARG A 706 -7.97 -29.06 37.50
CA ARG A 706 -9.11 -29.96 37.38
C ARG A 706 -9.25 -30.52 35.99
N GLY A 707 -9.73 -31.73 35.85
CA GLY A 707 -10.01 -32.41 34.60
C GLY A 707 -11.39 -33.01 34.53
N LEU A 708 -12.14 -32.76 33.47
CA LEU A 708 -13.39 -33.46 33.20
C LEU A 708 -13.11 -34.86 32.66
N LYS A 709 -13.40 -35.91 33.45
CA LYS A 709 -13.30 -37.29 33.01
C LYS A 709 -14.34 -37.60 31.94
N LEU A 710 -13.92 -38.01 30.76
CA LEU A 710 -14.83 -38.40 29.70
C LEU A 710 -15.39 -39.82 29.92
N LEU A 711 -16.67 -40.02 29.57
CA LEU A 711 -17.26 -41.33 29.45
C LEU A 711 -16.56 -42.13 28.37
N PRO A 712 -16.43 -43.47 28.51
CA PRO A 712 -15.56 -44.31 27.65
C PRO A 712 -16.17 -44.63 26.28
N PHE A 713 -16.93 -43.68 25.69
CA PHE A 713 -17.49 -43.83 24.35
C PHE A 713 -16.51 -43.40 23.24
N VAL A 714 -15.50 -42.64 23.59
CA VAL A 714 -14.37 -42.29 22.71
C VAL A 714 -13.09 -42.93 23.33
N LYS A 715 -12.36 -43.73 22.58
CA LYS A 715 -11.13 -44.40 23.04
C LYS A 715 -9.98 -44.19 22.07
N VAL A 716 -8.77 -44.14 22.63
CA VAL A 716 -7.54 -44.18 21.87
C VAL A 716 -6.93 -45.59 22.09
N LEU A 717 -6.82 -46.37 21.05
CA LEU A 717 -6.34 -47.74 21.07
C LEU A 717 -5.30 -47.96 19.97
N PRO A 718 -4.40 -48.95 20.10
CA PRO A 718 -3.50 -49.32 19.01
C PRO A 718 -4.30 -49.72 17.76
N SER A 719 -3.84 -49.28 16.60
CA SER A 719 -4.47 -49.63 15.33
C SER A 719 -4.23 -51.13 15.03
N PRO A 720 -5.22 -51.90 14.56
CA PRO A 720 -5.00 -53.24 14.10
C PRO A 720 -4.21 -53.34 12.77
N LYS A 721 -4.03 -52.24 12.06
CA LYS A 721 -3.35 -52.16 10.76
C LYS A 721 -1.94 -51.58 10.83
N THR A 722 -1.65 -50.78 11.85
CA THR A 722 -0.35 -50.14 12.07
C THR A 722 -0.02 -50.21 13.57
N GLU A 723 1.23 -50.03 13.95
CA GLU A 723 1.63 -49.91 15.36
C GLU A 723 1.25 -48.55 15.99
N GLU A 724 0.61 -47.70 15.24
CA GLU A 724 0.20 -46.36 15.67
C GLU A 724 -1.13 -46.39 16.42
N ASN A 725 -1.39 -45.35 17.20
CA ASN A 725 -2.68 -45.17 17.88
C ASN A 725 -3.73 -44.63 16.91
N ALA A 726 -4.95 -45.11 17.08
CA ALA A 726 -6.13 -44.63 16.40
C ALA A 726 -7.24 -44.26 17.39
N CYS A 727 -8.15 -43.40 16.95
CA CYS A 727 -9.32 -43.05 17.72
C CYS A 727 -10.52 -43.88 17.30
N TYR A 728 -11.20 -44.42 18.28
CA TYR A 728 -12.35 -45.27 18.12
C TYR A 728 -13.56 -44.67 18.80
N PHE A 729 -14.69 -44.66 18.07
CA PHE A 729 -15.96 -44.11 18.48
C PHE A 729 -16.98 -45.24 18.76
N TYR A 730 -17.74 -45.12 19.82
CA TYR A 730 -18.75 -46.11 20.20
C TYR A 730 -19.86 -46.18 19.15
N ASN A 731 -20.16 -47.39 18.69
CA ASN A 731 -21.20 -47.61 17.70
C ASN A 731 -22.42 -48.32 18.32
N ARG A 732 -22.22 -49.48 18.96
CA ARG A 732 -23.33 -50.25 19.54
C ARG A 732 -22.83 -51.26 20.54
N ARG A 733 -23.78 -51.78 21.32
CA ARG A 733 -23.63 -52.99 22.11
C ARG A 733 -24.60 -54.03 21.60
N ASP A 734 -24.14 -55.25 21.32
CA ASP A 734 -24.93 -56.40 20.88
C ASP A 734 -24.47 -57.69 21.57
N ALA A 735 -24.99 -58.82 21.15
CA ALA A 735 -24.64 -60.13 21.72
C ALA A 735 -23.16 -60.54 21.54
N GLN A 736 -22.44 -59.86 20.64
CA GLN A 736 -21.01 -60.09 20.38
C GLN A 736 -20.10 -59.20 21.22
N GLY A 737 -20.67 -58.27 21.97
CA GLY A 737 -19.95 -57.32 22.80
C GLY A 737 -20.20 -55.87 22.43
N VAL A 738 -19.27 -55.00 22.84
CA VAL A 738 -19.27 -53.58 22.52
C VAL A 738 -18.45 -53.34 21.24
N ARG A 739 -19.03 -52.60 20.32
CA ARG A 739 -18.44 -52.30 19.01
C ARG A 739 -18.03 -50.84 18.94
N PHE A 740 -16.78 -50.61 18.49
CA PHE A 740 -16.19 -49.34 18.19
C PHE A 740 -15.81 -49.24 16.74
N LEU A 741 -15.96 -48.05 16.12
CA LEU A 741 -15.55 -47.76 14.76
C LEU A 741 -14.49 -46.66 14.74
N SER A 742 -13.51 -46.80 13.83
CA SER A 742 -12.56 -45.73 13.53
C SER A 742 -12.85 -45.14 12.17
N TYR A 743 -13.00 -43.83 12.11
CA TYR A 743 -13.21 -43.07 10.87
C TYR A 743 -11.91 -42.69 10.15
N TYR A 744 -10.76 -43.09 10.71
CA TYR A 744 -9.43 -42.76 10.18
C TYR A 744 -8.97 -43.75 9.06
N PHE A 745 -9.50 -44.95 9.04
CA PHE A 745 -9.05 -45.99 8.11
C PHE A 745 -10.00 -46.17 6.93
N GLU A 746 -9.45 -46.36 5.72
CA GLU A 746 -10.23 -46.85 4.59
C GLU A 746 -10.69 -48.27 4.83
N GLY A 747 -11.99 -48.49 4.83
CA GLY A 747 -12.65 -49.76 5.07
C GLY A 747 -12.60 -50.15 6.56
N ASP A 748 -13.71 -50.02 7.21
CA ASP A 748 -14.20 -50.48 8.51
C ASP A 748 -13.12 -51.06 9.47
N ALA A 749 -12.28 -50.15 10.02
CA ALA A 749 -11.47 -50.55 11.17
C ALA A 749 -12.41 -50.60 12.40
N GLU A 750 -12.90 -51.77 12.66
CA GLU A 750 -13.82 -52.11 13.72
C GLU A 750 -13.13 -52.89 14.84
N VAL A 751 -13.38 -52.52 16.08
CA VAL A 751 -12.93 -53.26 17.26
C VAL A 751 -14.15 -53.72 18.03
N ILE A 752 -14.26 -55.02 18.27
CA ILE A 752 -15.33 -55.66 19.04
C ILE A 752 -14.69 -56.34 20.25
N GLY A 753 -15.25 -56.10 21.43
CA GLY A 753 -14.75 -56.70 22.67
C GLY A 753 -15.64 -56.46 23.88
N GLU A 754 -15.25 -57.12 24.96
CA GLU A 754 -15.87 -56.90 26.27
C GLU A 754 -15.22 -55.69 26.96
N PHE A 755 -15.79 -54.48 26.70
CA PHE A 755 -15.33 -53.26 27.36
C PHE A 755 -16.18 -53.03 28.63
N GLY A 756 -15.73 -53.56 29.77
CA GLY A 756 -16.46 -53.49 31.04
C GLY A 756 -16.72 -52.05 31.55
N ASP A 757 -15.86 -51.09 31.21
CA ASP A 757 -16.05 -49.68 31.52
C ASP A 757 -17.21 -49.07 30.72
N VAL A 758 -17.37 -49.44 29.44
CA VAL A 758 -18.49 -49.03 28.61
C VAL A 758 -19.79 -49.65 29.07
N ALA A 759 -19.77 -50.97 29.36
CA ALA A 759 -20.94 -51.63 29.89
C ALA A 759 -21.41 -50.99 31.21
N SER A 760 -20.49 -50.67 32.10
CA SER A 760 -20.78 -49.99 33.36
C SER A 760 -21.31 -48.56 33.13
N ALA A 761 -20.78 -47.84 32.14
CA ALA A 761 -21.27 -46.50 31.78
C ALA A 761 -22.69 -46.58 31.22
N LEU A 762 -23.00 -47.51 30.31
CA LEU A 762 -24.36 -47.69 29.77
C LEU A 762 -25.39 -48.01 30.88
N VAL A 763 -25.06 -48.89 31.80
CA VAL A 763 -25.93 -49.20 32.98
C VAL A 763 -26.16 -47.93 33.82
N LYS A 764 -25.08 -47.16 34.12
CA LYS A 764 -25.21 -45.89 34.87
C LYS A 764 -26.08 -44.86 34.14
N LEU A 765 -26.03 -44.87 32.82
CA LEU A 765 -26.85 -43.99 31.98
C LEU A 765 -28.29 -44.48 31.81
N GLY A 766 -28.63 -45.66 32.37
CA GLY A 766 -29.98 -46.23 32.36
C GLY A 766 -30.39 -46.86 31.04
N THR A 767 -29.42 -47.29 30.28
CA THR A 767 -29.61 -48.15 29.13
C THR A 767 -29.56 -49.61 29.64
N PRO A 768 -30.58 -50.47 29.38
CA PRO A 768 -30.66 -51.81 29.93
C PRO A 768 -29.52 -52.73 29.53
#